data_be8238c0d22db92bae3366bc15807c3b
#
_entry.id   be8238c0d22db92bae3366bc15807c3b
#
_cell.length_a   1.000
_cell.length_b   1.000
_cell.length_c   1.000
_cell.angle_alpha   90.00
_cell.angle_beta   90.00
_cell.angle_gamma   90.00
#
_symmetry.space_group_name_H-M   'P 1'
#
loop_
_entity.id
_entity.type
_entity.pdbx_description
1 polymer ?
#
loop_
_entity_poly.entity_id
_entity_poly.type
_entity_poly.pdbx_seq_one_letter_code
_entity_poly.pdbx_strand_id
1 'polypeptide(L)'
;MTNQNAILPAIALRGTTILPGMIVHFDVSRERSKKAIEAAMLHDQKIFLVTQIDPEVENPDVSGVYRVGTIGYIKQVVKLPQDILRVLVEGTGRAVLEDFQQDFPYLTGVISPVKEEETLLPDTVTEAMYRSLKELFHRYCMENGKISKELVSQILNIESLEELIEQIAVNIPLSYQNKQKILEALTLEERYEVLGGILGSEIEVMQIGRDLQKKVKARIDKNQREYILREQLKLIREELGEDNSADVADEFKKKLQELSASDEVKEKISKEIERFKTTNNNVSENSVLRGYIETLLSLPWDNRSEDSEDLKEAWEILEREHYGLKDVKERIMEFLSVRKLTHKGKSPILCLVGPPGTGKTSVAKSVAEALHKKYVRICLGGVRDEAEIRGHRKTYVGAMPGRITVALQQAGVNNPLMLLDEIDKTSSDYKGDTSSALLEVLDPEQNSRFMDHYVELPQDLSEVLFIATANDVQEIPRPLLDRMELIEISGYTENEKEHIAKEHLIPKQMEENGISKGELTIQAAALKKIINNYTKEAGVRNLERMIGRICRKTARAIMEEGKKKVTVTAKNLSDFLGKEHFNYLMANRKDEIGIARGLAWTQVGGDTLQIEVNVMPGKGELLLTGQLGDVMKESAQAGITYIRSVAEGYKVKPEFFQENDIHVHIPEGAVPKDGPSAGITMATAILSAIIREPVRADLAMTGEITLRGRVLPIGGLKEKLLAAKYAKIKEILVPAENKPDVQELDKEITDGLTITFVSSMKEVLNRALV
;
A
#
# COMPACT_ATOMS: atom_id res chain seq x y z
N MET A 1 -12.97 -52.29 -19.38
CA MET A 1 -14.29 -52.15 -18.75
C MET A 1 -14.58 -50.65 -18.62
N THR A 2 -15.67 -50.19 -19.22
CA THR A 2 -16.01 -48.78 -19.35
C THR A 2 -16.16 -48.12 -17.98
N ASN A 3 -15.32 -47.12 -17.70
CA ASN A 3 -15.56 -46.20 -16.59
C ASN A 3 -16.94 -45.54 -16.82
N GLN A 4 -17.95 -45.87 -16.00
CA GLN A 4 -19.22 -45.19 -16.05
C GLN A 4 -19.03 -43.82 -15.38
N ASN A 5 -18.97 -42.75 -16.19
CA ASN A 5 -19.00 -41.40 -15.68
C ASN A 5 -20.30 -41.19 -14.89
N ALA A 6 -20.20 -40.69 -13.69
CA ALA A 6 -21.33 -40.31 -12.87
C ALA A 6 -21.57 -38.78 -13.00
N ILE A 7 -22.83 -38.39 -12.98
CA ILE A 7 -23.23 -37.00 -13.01
C ILE A 7 -23.79 -36.66 -11.63
N LEU A 8 -23.12 -35.75 -10.89
CA LEU A 8 -23.53 -35.38 -9.55
C LEU A 8 -23.64 -33.83 -9.41
N PRO A 9 -24.59 -33.38 -8.56
CA PRO A 9 -24.53 -31.97 -8.10
C PRO A 9 -23.18 -31.70 -7.50
N ALA A 10 -22.60 -30.52 -7.80
CA ALA A 10 -21.25 -30.16 -7.38
C ALA A 10 -21.21 -28.86 -6.55
N ILE A 11 -20.31 -28.79 -5.60
CA ILE A 11 -20.01 -27.59 -4.80
C ILE A 11 -18.51 -27.29 -4.89
N ALA A 12 -18.19 -26.05 -5.27
CA ALA A 12 -16.85 -25.50 -5.20
C ALA A 12 -16.59 -24.93 -3.80
N LEU A 13 -15.70 -25.58 -3.04
CA LEU A 13 -15.35 -25.25 -1.66
C LEU A 13 -14.26 -24.17 -1.61
N ARG A 14 -14.43 -23.18 -0.73
CA ARG A 14 -13.44 -22.10 -0.50
C ARG A 14 -12.52 -22.44 0.66
N GLY A 15 -11.21 -22.52 0.40
CA GLY A 15 -10.21 -22.68 1.45
C GLY A 15 -10.33 -23.97 2.26
N THR A 16 -11.07 -24.96 1.75
CA THR A 16 -11.32 -26.22 2.44
C THR A 16 -11.27 -27.37 1.44
N THR A 17 -10.56 -28.43 1.80
CA THR A 17 -10.54 -29.70 1.07
C THR A 17 -11.05 -30.80 1.98
N ILE A 18 -11.98 -31.60 1.49
CA ILE A 18 -12.56 -32.74 2.20
C ILE A 18 -11.93 -34.01 1.65
N LEU A 19 -11.37 -34.82 2.53
CA LEU A 19 -10.80 -36.12 2.18
C LEU A 19 -11.84 -37.24 2.39
N PRO A 20 -11.69 -38.39 1.72
CA PRO A 20 -12.46 -39.59 2.07
C PRO A 20 -12.30 -39.92 3.57
N GLY A 21 -13.36 -40.38 4.21
CA GLY A 21 -13.37 -40.64 5.65
C GLY A 21 -13.58 -39.42 6.56
N MET A 22 -13.50 -38.21 6.03
CA MET A 22 -13.80 -36.97 6.81
C MET A 22 -15.30 -36.75 7.01
N ILE A 23 -15.69 -36.46 8.24
CA ILE A 23 -17.04 -35.97 8.56
C ILE A 23 -16.89 -34.49 8.95
N VAL A 24 -17.41 -33.59 8.13
CA VAL A 24 -17.23 -32.16 8.29
C VAL A 24 -18.55 -31.43 8.10
N HIS A 25 -18.76 -30.39 8.91
CA HIS A 25 -19.83 -29.42 8.67
C HIS A 25 -19.24 -28.13 8.09
N PHE A 26 -19.93 -27.56 7.12
CA PHE A 26 -19.59 -26.27 6.55
C PHE A 26 -20.83 -25.48 6.20
N ASP A 27 -20.68 -24.15 6.17
CA ASP A 27 -21.77 -23.23 5.95
C ASP A 27 -21.82 -22.83 4.47
N VAL A 28 -23.01 -22.85 3.90
CA VAL A 28 -23.27 -22.55 2.49
C VAL A 28 -24.19 -21.34 2.39
N SER A 29 -23.66 -20.27 1.79
CA SER A 29 -24.35 -19.01 1.58
C SER A 29 -24.72 -18.77 0.10
N ARG A 30 -23.93 -19.33 -0.84
CA ARG A 30 -24.14 -19.12 -2.28
C ARG A 30 -25.41 -19.81 -2.78
N GLU A 31 -26.25 -19.10 -3.53
CA GLU A 31 -27.51 -19.63 -4.08
C GLU A 31 -27.30 -20.88 -4.94
N ARG A 32 -26.29 -20.91 -5.80
CA ARG A 32 -25.96 -22.09 -6.63
C ARG A 32 -25.63 -23.31 -5.78
N SER A 33 -24.87 -23.12 -4.71
CA SER A 33 -24.47 -24.23 -3.81
C SER A 33 -25.67 -24.71 -2.96
N LYS A 34 -26.58 -23.84 -2.55
CA LYS A 34 -27.82 -24.22 -1.86
C LYS A 34 -28.69 -25.08 -2.76
N LYS A 35 -28.87 -24.68 -4.02
CA LYS A 35 -29.63 -25.47 -5.01
C LYS A 35 -28.98 -26.81 -5.33
N ALA A 36 -27.63 -26.89 -5.32
CA ALA A 36 -26.92 -28.17 -5.48
C ALA A 36 -27.22 -29.13 -4.32
N ILE A 37 -27.26 -28.62 -3.08
CA ILE A 37 -27.62 -29.37 -1.89
C ILE A 37 -29.07 -29.85 -1.97
N GLU A 38 -30.00 -28.99 -2.32
CA GLU A 38 -31.42 -29.30 -2.48
C GLU A 38 -31.60 -30.42 -3.54
N ALA A 39 -30.92 -30.30 -4.69
CA ALA A 39 -30.96 -31.31 -5.74
C ALA A 39 -30.36 -32.63 -5.26
N ALA A 40 -29.24 -32.65 -4.53
CA ALA A 40 -28.67 -33.86 -3.96
C ALA A 40 -29.60 -34.51 -2.94
N MET A 41 -30.26 -33.74 -2.08
CA MET A 41 -31.21 -34.25 -1.09
C MET A 41 -32.48 -34.86 -1.68
N LEU A 42 -32.87 -34.45 -2.89
CA LEU A 42 -34.02 -35.04 -3.63
C LEU A 42 -33.69 -36.39 -4.30
N HIS A 43 -32.42 -36.72 -4.40
CA HIS A 43 -31.96 -37.97 -5.03
C HIS A 43 -31.29 -38.87 -4.00
N ASP A 44 -30.05 -39.32 -4.26
CA ASP A 44 -29.31 -40.29 -3.45
C ASP A 44 -28.42 -39.68 -2.36
N GLN A 45 -28.59 -38.37 -2.06
CA GLN A 45 -27.82 -37.57 -1.08
C GLN A 45 -26.32 -37.49 -1.39
N LYS A 46 -25.92 -37.84 -2.61
CA LYS A 46 -24.56 -37.75 -3.06
C LYS A 46 -24.30 -36.37 -3.71
N ILE A 47 -23.12 -35.82 -3.39
CA ILE A 47 -22.69 -34.54 -3.90
C ILE A 47 -21.19 -34.58 -4.21
N PHE A 48 -20.77 -33.91 -5.26
CA PHE A 48 -19.36 -33.79 -5.57
C PHE A 48 -18.78 -32.54 -4.95
N LEU A 49 -17.73 -32.68 -4.17
CA LEU A 49 -17.06 -31.61 -3.44
C LEU A 49 -15.68 -31.37 -4.03
N VAL A 50 -15.47 -30.20 -4.60
CA VAL A 50 -14.22 -29.84 -5.25
C VAL A 50 -13.68 -28.51 -4.68
N THR A 51 -12.37 -28.44 -4.47
CA THR A 51 -11.72 -27.24 -3.89
C THR A 51 -11.47 -26.21 -4.98
N GLN A 52 -11.72 -24.93 -4.69
CA GLN A 52 -11.32 -23.82 -5.55
C GLN A 52 -9.81 -23.58 -5.49
N ILE A 53 -9.20 -23.28 -6.63
CA ILE A 53 -7.78 -22.91 -6.72
C ILE A 53 -7.57 -21.54 -6.07
N ASP A 54 -8.40 -20.54 -6.45
CA ASP A 54 -8.42 -19.23 -5.84
C ASP A 54 -9.72 -19.04 -5.05
N PRO A 55 -9.65 -18.92 -3.70
CA PRO A 55 -10.82 -18.73 -2.85
C PRO A 55 -11.59 -17.42 -3.08
N GLU A 56 -10.97 -16.41 -3.70
CA GLU A 56 -11.59 -15.10 -3.92
C GLU A 56 -12.55 -15.08 -5.11
N VAL A 57 -12.44 -16.04 -6.03
CA VAL A 57 -13.33 -16.14 -7.19
C VAL A 57 -14.74 -16.51 -6.76
N GLU A 58 -15.72 -15.68 -7.11
CA GLU A 58 -17.10 -15.89 -6.69
C GLU A 58 -17.80 -17.06 -7.43
N ASN A 59 -17.60 -17.17 -8.73
CA ASN A 59 -18.17 -18.20 -9.58
C ASN A 59 -17.07 -18.89 -10.41
N PRO A 60 -16.40 -19.91 -9.88
CA PRO A 60 -15.35 -20.60 -10.61
C PRO A 60 -15.94 -21.46 -11.73
N ASP A 61 -15.22 -21.51 -12.85
CA ASP A 61 -15.41 -22.46 -13.94
C ASP A 61 -14.53 -23.73 -13.69
N VAL A 62 -14.46 -24.62 -14.67
CA VAL A 62 -13.64 -25.85 -14.58
C VAL A 62 -12.15 -25.55 -14.39
N SER A 63 -11.66 -24.42 -14.91
CA SER A 63 -10.26 -24.01 -14.76
C SER A 63 -9.97 -23.38 -13.39
N GLY A 64 -10.99 -22.92 -12.68
CA GLY A 64 -10.91 -22.31 -11.36
C GLY A 64 -11.00 -23.28 -10.19
N VAL A 65 -11.14 -24.60 -10.46
CA VAL A 65 -11.20 -25.65 -9.44
C VAL A 65 -10.15 -26.72 -9.68
N TYR A 66 -9.79 -27.43 -8.62
CA TYR A 66 -8.90 -28.59 -8.76
C TYR A 66 -9.62 -29.75 -9.50
N ARG A 67 -8.86 -30.56 -10.21
CA ARG A 67 -9.47 -31.65 -10.99
C ARG A 67 -9.89 -32.87 -10.15
N VAL A 68 -9.26 -33.09 -9.02
CA VAL A 68 -9.60 -34.19 -8.13
C VAL A 68 -10.40 -33.63 -6.96
N GLY A 69 -11.56 -34.20 -6.73
CA GLY A 69 -12.46 -33.89 -5.65
C GLY A 69 -12.97 -35.13 -4.91
N THR A 70 -13.86 -34.92 -3.96
CA THR A 70 -14.41 -35.99 -3.12
C THR A 70 -15.91 -36.15 -3.37
N ILE A 71 -16.36 -37.40 -3.53
CA ILE A 71 -17.77 -37.73 -3.49
C ILE A 71 -18.20 -37.69 -2.02
N GLY A 72 -19.10 -36.79 -1.69
CA GLY A 72 -19.64 -36.64 -0.35
C GLY A 72 -21.05 -37.21 -0.21
N TYR A 73 -21.37 -37.71 0.95
CA TYR A 73 -22.73 -38.10 1.34
C TYR A 73 -23.28 -37.14 2.36
N ILE A 74 -24.41 -36.49 2.07
CA ILE A 74 -25.02 -35.50 2.95
C ILE A 74 -25.76 -36.22 4.08
N LYS A 75 -25.27 -36.07 5.31
CA LYS A 75 -25.87 -36.69 6.51
C LYS A 75 -27.00 -35.82 7.08
N GLN A 76 -26.80 -34.48 7.10
CA GLN A 76 -27.73 -33.54 7.71
C GLN A 76 -27.62 -32.16 7.10
N VAL A 77 -28.76 -31.48 6.96
CA VAL A 77 -28.83 -30.07 6.53
C VAL A 77 -29.63 -29.31 7.57
N VAL A 78 -29.08 -28.19 8.07
CA VAL A 78 -29.74 -27.33 9.06
C VAL A 78 -29.79 -25.91 8.49
N LYS A 79 -30.96 -25.30 8.48
CA LYS A 79 -31.14 -23.91 8.07
C LYS A 79 -30.84 -22.97 9.22
N LEU A 80 -29.87 -22.07 9.03
CA LEU A 80 -29.47 -21.03 9.97
C LEU A 80 -30.13 -19.69 9.64
N PRO A 81 -30.11 -18.70 10.56
CA PRO A 81 -30.53 -17.33 10.28
C PRO A 81 -29.73 -16.74 9.10
N GLN A 82 -30.31 -15.74 8.41
CA GLN A 82 -29.71 -15.10 7.21
C GLN A 82 -29.61 -16.03 5.99
N ASP A 83 -30.47 -17.03 5.91
CA ASP A 83 -30.59 -17.95 4.78
C ASP A 83 -29.27 -18.74 4.48
N ILE A 84 -28.51 -19.07 5.51
CA ILE A 84 -27.31 -19.92 5.44
C ILE A 84 -27.72 -21.37 5.69
N LEU A 85 -27.23 -22.32 4.88
CA LEU A 85 -27.39 -23.75 5.12
C LEU A 85 -26.12 -24.32 5.75
N ARG A 86 -26.25 -24.93 6.92
CA ARG A 86 -25.17 -25.73 7.53
C ARG A 86 -25.36 -27.18 7.12
N VAL A 87 -24.36 -27.74 6.47
CA VAL A 87 -24.42 -29.08 5.91
C VAL A 87 -23.37 -29.95 6.59
N LEU A 88 -23.79 -31.13 7.05
CA LEU A 88 -22.91 -32.16 7.54
C LEU A 88 -22.70 -33.18 6.41
N VAL A 89 -21.47 -33.37 5.97
CA VAL A 89 -21.12 -34.25 4.88
C VAL A 89 -20.03 -35.22 5.31
N GLU A 90 -20.15 -36.48 4.87
CA GLU A 90 -19.11 -37.50 4.96
C GLU A 90 -18.49 -37.71 3.58
N GLY A 91 -17.16 -37.58 3.47
CA GLY A 91 -16.42 -37.93 2.25
C GLY A 91 -16.39 -39.42 2.08
N THR A 92 -16.82 -39.94 0.92
CA THR A 92 -16.95 -41.39 0.68
C THR A 92 -15.96 -41.94 -0.33
N GLY A 93 -15.42 -41.11 -1.23
CA GLY A 93 -14.47 -41.58 -2.23
C GLY A 93 -13.91 -40.44 -3.09
N ARG A 94 -12.82 -40.74 -3.81
CA ARG A 94 -12.18 -39.79 -4.73
C ARG A 94 -12.84 -39.85 -6.10
N ALA A 95 -12.90 -38.72 -6.80
CA ALA A 95 -13.32 -38.69 -8.19
C ALA A 95 -12.58 -37.58 -8.96
N VAL A 96 -12.34 -37.82 -10.23
CA VAL A 96 -11.77 -36.87 -11.15
C VAL A 96 -12.91 -36.10 -11.84
N LEU A 97 -12.85 -34.78 -11.82
CA LEU A 97 -13.76 -33.92 -12.56
C LEU A 97 -13.32 -33.86 -14.02
N GLU A 98 -14.19 -34.32 -14.92
CA GLU A 98 -13.97 -34.24 -16.36
C GLU A 98 -14.42 -32.88 -16.90
N ASP A 99 -15.66 -32.49 -16.57
CA ASP A 99 -16.23 -31.20 -16.98
C ASP A 99 -17.44 -30.83 -16.10
N PHE A 100 -17.84 -29.56 -16.15
CA PHE A 100 -19.16 -29.14 -15.65
C PHE A 100 -20.18 -29.17 -16.78
N GLN A 101 -21.17 -30.06 -16.65
CA GLN A 101 -22.25 -30.21 -17.63
C GLN A 101 -23.24 -29.02 -17.57
N GLN A 102 -23.41 -28.40 -16.41
CA GLN A 102 -24.38 -27.38 -16.15
C GLN A 102 -23.87 -26.39 -15.10
N ASP A 103 -24.04 -25.09 -15.38
CA ASP A 103 -23.66 -24.00 -14.47
C ASP A 103 -24.86 -23.38 -13.74
N PHE A 104 -26.04 -23.45 -14.32
CA PHE A 104 -27.27 -22.88 -13.78
C PHE A 104 -28.41 -23.88 -13.85
N PRO A 105 -29.28 -24.05 -12.80
CA PRO A 105 -29.34 -23.25 -11.57
C PRO A 105 -28.31 -23.62 -10.49
N TYR A 106 -27.56 -24.74 -10.66
CA TYR A 106 -26.47 -25.19 -9.80
C TYR A 106 -25.41 -25.91 -10.64
N LEU A 107 -24.23 -26.06 -10.09
CA LEU A 107 -23.13 -26.78 -10.74
C LEU A 107 -23.43 -28.28 -10.77
N THR A 108 -23.24 -28.91 -11.94
CA THR A 108 -23.33 -30.37 -12.11
C THR A 108 -22.04 -30.85 -12.73
N GLY A 109 -21.28 -31.67 -11.98
CA GLY A 109 -20.01 -32.24 -12.44
C GLY A 109 -20.19 -33.58 -13.10
N VAL A 110 -19.56 -33.77 -14.25
CA VAL A 110 -19.30 -35.09 -14.85
C VAL A 110 -18.03 -35.62 -14.21
N ILE A 111 -18.14 -36.64 -13.41
CA ILE A 111 -17.03 -37.20 -12.62
C ILE A 111 -16.75 -38.63 -12.97
N SER A 112 -15.46 -38.99 -12.95
CA SER A 112 -14.97 -40.35 -13.04
C SER A 112 -14.54 -40.82 -11.64
N PRO A 113 -15.33 -41.69 -10.96
CA PRO A 113 -14.92 -42.24 -9.67
C PRO A 113 -13.59 -42.99 -9.79
N VAL A 114 -12.65 -42.63 -8.92
CA VAL A 114 -11.36 -43.35 -8.86
C VAL A 114 -11.59 -44.68 -8.16
N LYS A 115 -11.36 -45.75 -8.90
CA LYS A 115 -11.35 -47.11 -8.32
C LYS A 115 -9.99 -47.29 -7.66
N GLU A 116 -10.01 -47.73 -6.42
CA GLU A 116 -8.79 -48.19 -5.77
C GLU A 116 -8.33 -49.44 -6.50
N GLU A 117 -7.25 -49.35 -7.28
CA GLU A 117 -6.58 -50.52 -7.82
C GLU A 117 -5.86 -51.20 -6.66
N GLU A 118 -6.07 -52.51 -6.50
CA GLU A 118 -5.26 -53.35 -5.61
C GLU A 118 -3.81 -53.17 -6.05
N THR A 119 -3.07 -52.36 -5.31
CA THR A 119 -1.65 -52.08 -5.60
C THR A 119 -0.87 -53.36 -5.35
N LEU A 120 -0.34 -54.01 -6.40
CA LEU A 120 0.55 -55.16 -6.34
C LEU A 120 1.96 -54.76 -5.82
N LEU A 121 2.02 -53.97 -4.74
CA LEU A 121 3.30 -53.73 -4.08
C LEU A 121 3.73 -54.99 -3.33
N PRO A 122 5.03 -55.34 -3.38
CA PRO A 122 5.54 -56.43 -2.57
C PRO A 122 5.27 -56.19 -1.07
N ASP A 123 4.85 -57.22 -0.36
CA ASP A 123 4.53 -57.13 1.08
C ASP A 123 5.67 -56.49 1.90
N THR A 124 6.91 -56.72 1.51
CA THR A 124 8.09 -56.16 2.16
C THR A 124 8.20 -54.62 2.00
N VAL A 125 7.78 -54.09 0.84
CA VAL A 125 7.77 -52.65 0.55
C VAL A 125 6.64 -51.98 1.33
N THR A 126 5.45 -52.58 1.29
CA THR A 126 4.28 -52.09 2.03
C THR A 126 4.54 -52.02 3.55
N GLU A 127 5.18 -53.08 4.08
CA GLU A 127 5.57 -53.14 5.50
C GLU A 127 6.64 -52.07 5.86
N ALA A 128 7.60 -51.83 4.97
CA ALA A 128 8.60 -50.80 5.18
C ALA A 128 7.97 -49.36 5.20
N MET A 129 7.06 -49.07 4.24
CA MET A 129 6.30 -47.83 4.20
C MET A 129 5.45 -47.64 5.45
N TYR A 130 4.79 -48.70 5.88
CA TYR A 130 3.95 -48.68 7.08
C TYR A 130 4.74 -48.34 8.34
N ARG A 131 5.89 -48.98 8.56
CA ARG A 131 6.74 -48.71 9.71
C ARG A 131 7.30 -47.29 9.66
N SER A 132 7.77 -46.87 8.51
CA SER A 132 8.31 -45.51 8.31
C SER A 132 7.26 -44.42 8.58
N LEU A 133 6.04 -44.63 8.08
CA LEU A 133 4.96 -43.65 8.30
C LEU A 133 4.53 -43.59 9.77
N LYS A 134 4.47 -44.71 10.47
CA LYS A 134 4.20 -44.76 11.92
C LYS A 134 5.25 -44.01 12.72
N GLU A 135 6.53 -44.15 12.36
CA GLU A 135 7.62 -43.46 13.02
C GLU A 135 7.55 -41.95 12.75
N LEU A 136 7.30 -41.52 11.51
CA LEU A 136 7.12 -40.12 11.15
C LEU A 136 5.93 -39.49 11.88
N PHE A 137 4.79 -40.17 11.91
CA PHE A 137 3.61 -39.70 12.62
C PHE A 137 3.84 -39.64 14.13
N HIS A 138 4.50 -40.61 14.73
CA HIS A 138 4.88 -40.57 16.13
C HIS A 138 5.78 -39.36 16.45
N ARG A 139 6.80 -39.13 15.63
CA ARG A 139 7.67 -37.95 15.75
C ARG A 139 6.88 -36.63 15.61
N TYR A 140 5.98 -36.53 14.64
CA TYR A 140 5.11 -35.39 14.46
C TYR A 140 4.28 -35.10 15.72
N CYS A 141 3.67 -36.16 16.30
CA CYS A 141 2.87 -36.02 17.51
C CYS A 141 3.70 -35.58 18.75
N MET A 142 4.93 -36.09 18.87
CA MET A 142 5.85 -35.73 19.94
C MET A 142 6.25 -34.22 19.85
N GLU A 143 6.39 -33.69 18.63
CA GLU A 143 6.71 -32.29 18.39
C GLU A 143 5.49 -31.37 18.52
N ASN A 144 4.32 -31.80 18.08
CA ASN A 144 3.11 -30.97 18.06
C ASN A 144 2.48 -30.78 19.45
N GLY A 145 2.52 -31.75 20.34
CA GLY A 145 2.01 -31.69 21.72
C GLY A 145 0.51 -31.32 21.89
N LYS A 146 -0.22 -31.02 20.81
CA LYS A 146 -1.64 -30.64 20.83
C LYS A 146 -2.60 -31.79 20.51
N ILE A 147 -2.08 -32.91 20.02
CA ILE A 147 -2.86 -34.09 19.65
C ILE A 147 -3.05 -34.96 20.88
N SER A 148 -4.29 -35.38 21.15
CA SER A 148 -4.59 -36.20 22.32
C SER A 148 -3.89 -37.54 22.25
N LYS A 149 -3.40 -38.05 23.39
CA LYS A 149 -2.71 -39.34 23.46
C LYS A 149 -3.60 -40.52 23.05
N GLU A 150 -4.90 -40.42 23.30
CA GLU A 150 -5.90 -41.42 22.90
C GLU A 150 -5.97 -41.52 21.38
N LEU A 151 -6.06 -40.39 20.66
CA LEU A 151 -6.10 -40.35 19.20
C LEU A 151 -4.81 -40.90 18.59
N VAL A 152 -3.66 -40.51 19.15
CA VAL A 152 -2.36 -41.05 18.69
C VAL A 152 -2.31 -42.57 18.85
N SER A 153 -2.78 -43.13 19.99
CA SER A 153 -2.83 -44.55 20.22
C SER A 153 -3.78 -45.28 19.24
N GLN A 154 -4.94 -44.70 18.97
CA GLN A 154 -5.90 -45.23 18.02
C GLN A 154 -5.30 -45.32 16.62
N ILE A 155 -4.68 -44.28 16.11
CA ILE A 155 -4.08 -44.25 14.76
C ILE A 155 -2.88 -45.18 14.68
N LEU A 156 -2.04 -45.25 15.69
CA LEU A 156 -0.88 -46.17 15.71
C LEU A 156 -1.25 -47.68 15.79
N ASN A 157 -2.49 -47.99 16.20
CA ASN A 157 -2.99 -49.38 16.25
C ASN A 157 -3.62 -49.85 14.93
N ILE A 158 -3.73 -49.00 13.93
CA ILE A 158 -4.23 -49.38 12.61
C ILE A 158 -3.23 -50.35 11.94
N GLU A 159 -3.71 -51.43 11.37
CA GLU A 159 -2.87 -52.45 10.77
C GLU A 159 -2.69 -52.29 9.24
N SER A 160 -3.60 -51.60 8.56
CA SER A 160 -3.53 -51.33 7.12
C SER A 160 -2.76 -50.04 6.83
N LEU A 161 -1.82 -50.03 5.87
CA LEU A 161 -1.10 -48.84 5.41
C LEU A 161 -2.06 -47.79 4.83
N GLU A 162 -3.02 -48.26 4.03
CA GLU A 162 -4.01 -47.39 3.40
C GLU A 162 -4.87 -46.65 4.43
N GLU A 163 -5.44 -47.41 5.37
CA GLU A 163 -6.23 -46.82 6.47
C GLU A 163 -5.40 -45.91 7.34
N LEU A 164 -4.13 -46.24 7.59
CA LEU A 164 -3.18 -45.42 8.36
C LEU A 164 -2.95 -44.07 7.67
N ILE A 165 -2.69 -44.04 6.37
CA ILE A 165 -2.51 -42.83 5.58
C ILE A 165 -3.76 -41.95 5.68
N GLU A 166 -4.95 -42.52 5.48
CA GLU A 166 -6.20 -41.76 5.53
C GLU A 166 -6.49 -41.19 6.92
N GLN A 167 -6.33 -42.00 7.96
CA GLN A 167 -6.58 -41.59 9.34
C GLN A 167 -5.58 -40.50 9.80
N ILE A 168 -4.33 -40.60 9.40
CA ILE A 168 -3.36 -39.52 9.66
C ILE A 168 -3.80 -38.26 8.93
N ALA A 169 -4.08 -38.29 7.62
CA ALA A 169 -4.44 -37.12 6.81
C ALA A 169 -5.73 -36.42 7.27
N VAL A 170 -6.69 -37.19 7.79
CA VAL A 170 -7.97 -36.69 8.32
C VAL A 170 -7.77 -35.96 9.65
N ASN A 171 -6.96 -36.55 10.55
CA ASN A 171 -6.89 -36.10 11.95
C ASN A 171 -5.80 -35.10 12.26
N ILE A 172 -4.84 -34.84 11.37
CA ILE A 172 -3.83 -33.81 11.57
C ILE A 172 -4.30 -32.46 10.99
N PRO A 173 -3.95 -31.32 11.63
CA PRO A 173 -4.33 -29.98 11.17
C PRO A 173 -3.47 -29.55 9.98
N LEU A 174 -3.84 -29.99 8.77
CA LEU A 174 -3.19 -29.59 7.52
C LEU A 174 -3.89 -28.42 6.84
N SER A 175 -3.14 -27.61 6.10
CA SER A 175 -3.69 -26.63 5.20
C SER A 175 -4.53 -27.29 4.09
N TYR A 176 -5.51 -26.57 3.55
CA TYR A 176 -6.33 -27.13 2.47
C TYR A 176 -5.50 -27.48 1.24
N GLN A 177 -4.42 -26.73 0.93
CA GLN A 177 -3.49 -27.07 -0.15
C GLN A 177 -2.77 -28.40 0.09
N ASN A 178 -2.33 -28.67 1.31
CA ASN A 178 -1.69 -29.94 1.65
C ASN A 178 -2.69 -31.10 1.62
N LYS A 179 -3.92 -30.90 2.10
CA LYS A 179 -4.99 -31.89 1.94
C LYS A 179 -5.32 -32.14 0.47
N GLN A 180 -5.29 -31.12 -0.37
CA GLN A 180 -5.53 -31.27 -1.80
C GLN A 180 -4.44 -32.10 -2.48
N LYS A 181 -3.16 -31.91 -2.14
CA LYS A 181 -2.06 -32.75 -2.64
C LYS A 181 -2.26 -34.22 -2.29
N ILE A 182 -2.71 -34.52 -1.07
CA ILE A 182 -3.00 -35.90 -0.64
C ILE A 182 -4.22 -36.45 -1.40
N LEU A 183 -5.20 -35.62 -1.71
CA LEU A 183 -6.39 -36.01 -2.46
C LEU A 183 -6.04 -36.35 -3.92
N GLU A 184 -5.13 -35.57 -4.53
CA GLU A 184 -4.68 -35.75 -5.92
C GLU A 184 -3.75 -36.96 -6.12
N ALA A 185 -3.12 -37.42 -5.05
CA ALA A 185 -2.34 -38.66 -5.07
C ALA A 185 -3.27 -39.86 -5.21
N LEU A 186 -3.32 -40.47 -6.40
CA LEU A 186 -4.30 -41.52 -6.72
C LEU A 186 -3.84 -42.92 -6.31
N THR A 187 -2.53 -43.18 -6.33
CA THR A 187 -1.96 -44.46 -5.92
C THR A 187 -1.56 -44.47 -4.44
N LEU A 188 -1.46 -45.65 -3.84
CA LEU A 188 -1.05 -45.80 -2.44
C LEU A 188 0.37 -45.28 -2.19
N GLU A 189 1.28 -45.50 -3.15
CA GLU A 189 2.66 -45.08 -3.11
C GLU A 189 2.75 -43.52 -3.14
N GLU A 190 2.06 -42.89 -4.06
CA GLU A 190 2.00 -41.41 -4.14
C GLU A 190 1.43 -40.80 -2.86
N ARG A 191 0.36 -41.40 -2.29
CA ARG A 191 -0.22 -40.92 -1.02
C ARG A 191 0.77 -41.01 0.12
N TYR A 192 1.53 -42.10 0.20
CA TYR A 192 2.59 -42.28 1.20
C TYR A 192 3.68 -41.24 1.04
N GLU A 193 4.19 -41.02 -0.19
CA GLU A 193 5.25 -40.05 -0.45
C GLU A 193 4.82 -38.61 -0.12
N VAL A 194 3.63 -38.22 -0.57
CA VAL A 194 3.09 -36.88 -0.33
C VAL A 194 2.85 -36.62 1.17
N LEU A 195 2.21 -37.59 1.85
CA LEU A 195 1.95 -37.47 3.29
C LEU A 195 3.26 -37.48 4.10
N GLY A 196 4.19 -38.36 3.76
CA GLY A 196 5.50 -38.44 4.39
C GLY A 196 6.32 -37.15 4.23
N GLY A 197 6.32 -36.58 3.02
CA GLY A 197 6.94 -35.28 2.74
C GLY A 197 6.32 -34.12 3.53
N ILE A 198 4.98 -34.09 3.63
CA ILE A 198 4.26 -33.08 4.43
C ILE A 198 4.62 -33.21 5.92
N LEU A 199 4.56 -34.43 6.48
CA LEU A 199 4.92 -34.68 7.88
C LEU A 199 6.38 -34.30 8.18
N GLY A 200 7.30 -34.65 7.26
CA GLY A 200 8.71 -34.27 7.38
C GLY A 200 8.91 -32.76 7.45
N SER A 201 8.29 -32.03 6.54
CA SER A 201 8.36 -30.57 6.50
C SER A 201 7.74 -29.92 7.75
N GLU A 202 6.62 -30.43 8.22
CA GLU A 202 5.96 -29.91 9.43
C GLU A 202 6.80 -30.16 10.70
N ILE A 203 7.45 -31.32 10.80
CA ILE A 203 8.39 -31.63 11.90
C ILE A 203 9.55 -30.62 11.89
N GLU A 204 10.13 -30.37 10.72
CA GLU A 204 11.26 -29.43 10.58
C GLU A 204 10.86 -27.99 11.00
N VAL A 205 9.69 -27.51 10.53
CA VAL A 205 9.17 -26.19 10.92
C VAL A 205 8.95 -26.11 12.42
N MET A 206 8.38 -27.15 13.05
CA MET A 206 8.16 -27.19 14.49
C MET A 206 9.47 -27.21 15.28
N GLN A 207 10.50 -27.93 14.82
CA GLN A 207 11.83 -27.94 15.44
C GLN A 207 12.50 -26.58 15.39
N ILE A 208 12.49 -25.94 14.21
CA ILE A 208 13.00 -24.55 14.04
C ILE A 208 12.25 -23.59 14.96
N GLY A 209 10.90 -23.70 15.00
CA GLY A 209 10.07 -22.87 15.89
C GLY A 209 10.40 -23.05 17.37
N ARG A 210 10.64 -24.28 17.81
CA ARG A 210 11.06 -24.59 19.19
C ARG A 210 12.45 -24.04 19.54
N ASP A 211 13.39 -24.12 18.60
CA ASP A 211 14.73 -23.58 18.80
C ASP A 211 14.73 -22.06 18.82
N LEU A 212 13.90 -21.40 18.01
CA LEU A 212 13.64 -19.97 18.09
C LEU A 212 13.03 -19.59 19.44
N GLN A 213 12.01 -20.32 19.90
CA GLN A 213 11.40 -20.10 21.21
C GLN A 213 12.40 -20.27 22.36
N LYS A 214 13.27 -21.30 22.31
CA LYS A 214 14.35 -21.48 23.29
C LYS A 214 15.31 -20.30 23.29
N LYS A 215 15.72 -19.80 22.11
CA LYS A 215 16.58 -18.62 21.98
C LYS A 215 15.91 -17.35 22.52
N VAL A 216 14.63 -17.15 22.20
CA VAL A 216 13.83 -16.03 22.72
C VAL A 216 13.67 -16.15 24.23
N LYS A 217 13.33 -17.35 24.76
CA LYS A 217 13.22 -17.59 26.19
C LYS A 217 14.54 -17.35 26.92
N ALA A 218 15.65 -17.87 26.39
CA ALA A 218 16.97 -17.63 26.97
C ALA A 218 17.34 -16.14 26.99
N ARG A 219 16.89 -15.36 25.99
CA ARG A 219 17.09 -13.91 25.94
C ARG A 219 16.19 -13.17 26.94
N ILE A 220 14.96 -13.64 27.11
CA ILE A 220 14.02 -13.14 28.13
C ILE A 220 14.55 -13.50 29.52
N ASP A 221 14.97 -14.76 29.77
CA ASP A 221 15.53 -15.21 31.04
C ASP A 221 16.79 -14.45 31.40
N LYS A 222 17.65 -14.13 30.41
CA LYS A 222 18.81 -13.27 30.59
C LYS A 222 18.42 -11.85 31.00
N ASN A 223 17.46 -11.26 30.30
CA ASN A 223 16.96 -9.93 30.62
C ASN A 223 16.25 -9.92 31.98
N GLN A 224 15.46 -10.97 32.29
CA GLN A 224 14.79 -11.11 33.58
C GLN A 224 15.77 -11.32 34.72
N ARG A 225 16.85 -12.09 34.48
CA ARG A 225 17.95 -12.25 35.46
C ARG A 225 18.74 -10.97 35.65
N GLU A 226 18.98 -10.20 34.59
CA GLU A 226 19.58 -8.88 34.65
C GLU A 226 18.65 -7.88 35.37
N TYR A 227 17.35 -7.96 35.14
CA TYR A 227 16.35 -7.20 35.88
C TYR A 227 16.31 -7.58 37.36
N ILE A 228 16.27 -8.90 37.69
CA ILE A 228 16.32 -9.39 39.08
C ILE A 228 17.62 -8.98 39.76
N LEU A 229 18.77 -9.07 39.08
CA LEU A 229 20.02 -8.62 39.62
C LEU A 229 20.07 -7.10 39.86
N ARG A 230 19.44 -6.31 38.93
CA ARG A 230 19.27 -4.87 39.15
C ARG A 230 18.34 -4.58 40.31
N GLU A 231 17.27 -5.35 40.45
CA GLU A 231 16.31 -5.21 41.54
C GLU A 231 16.94 -5.66 42.90
N GLN A 232 17.73 -6.73 42.88
CA GLN A 232 18.54 -7.12 44.06
C GLN A 232 19.60 -6.08 44.41
N LEU A 233 20.27 -5.50 43.41
CA LEU A 233 21.21 -4.39 43.61
C LEU A 233 20.50 -3.15 44.16
N LYS A 234 19.26 -2.92 43.74
CA LYS A 234 18.41 -1.85 44.24
C LYS A 234 17.99 -2.10 45.68
N LEU A 235 17.53 -3.33 46.00
CA LEU A 235 17.20 -3.74 47.36
C LEU A 235 18.46 -3.68 48.30
N ILE A 236 19.61 -4.10 47.83
CA ILE A 236 20.85 -3.99 48.56
C ILE A 236 21.26 -2.52 48.77
N ARG A 237 21.02 -1.65 47.77
CA ARG A 237 21.23 -0.20 47.89
C ARG A 237 20.20 0.43 48.85
N GLU A 238 18.95 -0.01 48.83
CA GLU A 238 17.90 0.39 49.76
C GLU A 238 18.24 -0.03 51.20
N GLU A 239 18.71 -1.26 51.41
CA GLU A 239 19.21 -1.74 52.74
C GLU A 239 20.47 -1.05 53.20
N LEU A 240 21.36 -0.67 52.27
CA LEU A 240 22.56 0.09 52.60
C LEU A 240 22.31 1.61 52.73
N GLY A 241 21.07 2.07 52.51
CA GLY A 241 20.71 3.47 52.60
C GLY A 241 21.24 4.32 51.42
N GLU A 242 21.64 3.67 50.29
CA GLU A 242 22.23 4.34 49.13
C GLU A 242 21.17 4.77 48.10
N ASP A 243 19.93 4.38 48.24
CA ASP A 243 18.81 4.87 47.40
C ASP A 243 18.09 6.04 48.08
N ASN A 244 18.80 7.14 48.16
CA ASN A 244 18.24 8.38 48.64
C ASN A 244 17.34 8.99 47.58
N SER A 245 16.01 8.78 47.70
CA SER A 245 15.04 9.67 47.04
C SER A 245 15.33 11.15 47.35
N ALA A 246 16.00 11.42 48.46
CA ALA A 246 16.54 12.72 48.84
C ALA A 246 17.65 13.20 47.88
N ASP A 247 18.64 12.36 47.52
CA ASP A 247 19.75 12.74 46.64
C ASP A 247 19.24 12.96 45.19
N VAL A 248 18.34 12.11 44.70
CA VAL A 248 17.70 12.27 43.39
C VAL A 248 16.83 13.54 43.34
N ALA A 249 16.11 13.81 44.43
CA ALA A 249 15.28 15.04 44.51
C ALA A 249 16.19 16.28 44.62
N ASP A 250 17.35 16.18 45.23
CA ASP A 250 18.30 17.30 45.28
C ASP A 250 19.02 17.50 43.94
N GLU A 251 19.23 16.43 43.17
CA GLU A 251 19.63 16.54 41.72
C GLU A 251 18.55 17.22 40.89
N PHE A 252 17.29 16.85 41.07
CA PHE A 252 16.19 17.49 40.39
C PHE A 252 16.06 18.97 40.78
N LYS A 253 16.29 19.31 42.05
CA LYS A 253 16.31 20.71 42.50
C LYS A 253 17.43 21.52 41.83
N LYS A 254 18.60 20.95 41.65
CA LYS A 254 19.71 21.61 40.93
C LYS A 254 19.33 21.84 39.46
N LYS A 255 18.81 20.82 38.77
CA LYS A 255 18.33 20.96 37.38
C LYS A 255 17.20 21.99 37.26
N LEU A 256 16.30 22.09 38.25
CA LEU A 256 15.24 23.08 38.30
C LEU A 256 15.79 24.53 38.45
N GLN A 257 16.88 24.70 39.18
CA GLN A 257 17.52 26.03 39.32
C GLN A 257 18.17 26.50 38.01
N GLU A 258 18.70 25.56 37.22
CA GLU A 258 19.32 25.82 35.93
C GLU A 258 18.28 25.94 34.81
N LEU A 259 17.04 25.49 35.04
CA LEU A 259 15.98 25.48 34.04
C LEU A 259 15.53 26.91 33.71
N SER A 260 15.57 27.26 32.44
CA SER A 260 14.97 28.47 31.90
C SER A 260 13.47 28.24 31.70
N ALA A 261 12.64 28.71 32.60
CA ALA A 261 11.18 28.55 32.56
C ALA A 261 10.48 29.57 33.43
N SER A 262 9.20 29.79 33.18
CA SER A 262 8.36 30.71 33.99
C SER A 262 8.24 30.28 35.44
N ASP A 263 7.90 31.21 36.34
CA ASP A 263 7.72 30.91 37.75
C ASP A 263 6.61 29.88 37.99
N GLU A 264 5.52 29.90 37.21
CA GLU A 264 4.44 28.93 37.27
C GLU A 264 4.91 27.51 37.02
N VAL A 265 5.73 27.31 35.98
CA VAL A 265 6.33 26.02 35.61
C VAL A 265 7.27 25.54 36.72
N LYS A 266 8.14 26.42 37.22
CA LYS A 266 9.09 26.11 38.31
C LYS A 266 8.37 25.75 39.61
N GLU A 267 7.30 26.45 39.95
CA GLU A 267 6.48 26.14 41.12
C GLU A 267 5.81 24.76 41.01
N LYS A 268 5.24 24.43 39.85
CA LYS A 268 4.64 23.11 39.60
C LYS A 268 5.67 22.00 39.72
N ILE A 269 6.83 22.14 39.07
CA ILE A 269 7.92 21.14 39.14
C ILE A 269 8.41 20.99 40.59
N SER A 270 8.57 22.10 41.30
CA SER A 270 8.98 22.06 42.73
C SER A 270 8.00 21.29 43.59
N LYS A 271 6.67 21.49 43.37
CA LYS A 271 5.62 20.73 44.08
C LYS A 271 5.70 19.22 43.79
N GLU A 272 5.93 18.85 42.54
CA GLU A 272 6.05 17.42 42.19
C GLU A 272 7.36 16.82 42.74
N ILE A 273 8.47 17.57 42.82
CA ILE A 273 9.72 17.13 43.49
C ILE A 273 9.47 16.92 45.01
N GLU A 274 8.75 17.81 45.67
CA GLU A 274 8.41 17.62 47.07
C GLU A 274 7.48 16.40 47.29
N ARG A 275 6.54 16.21 46.37
CA ARG A 275 5.68 15.01 46.37
C ARG A 275 6.54 13.73 46.22
N PHE A 276 7.49 13.73 45.31
CA PHE A 276 8.45 12.63 45.07
C PHE A 276 9.23 12.30 46.37
N LYS A 277 9.67 13.32 47.13
CA LYS A 277 10.34 13.14 48.42
C LYS A 277 9.45 12.47 49.47
N THR A 278 8.16 12.77 49.46
CA THR A 278 7.22 12.28 50.51
C THR A 278 6.60 10.92 50.18
N THR A 279 6.67 10.45 48.92
CA THR A 279 6.03 9.21 48.45
C THR A 279 6.93 7.98 48.64
N ASN A 280 7.70 7.90 49.72
CA ASN A 280 8.72 6.87 49.96
C ASN A 280 8.20 5.41 50.06
N ASN A 281 6.88 5.16 50.12
CA ASN A 281 6.34 3.81 50.42
C ASN A 281 5.75 3.10 49.18
N ASN A 282 5.77 3.70 47.96
CA ASN A 282 5.16 3.10 46.79
C ASN A 282 6.12 3.19 45.58
N VAL A 283 6.89 2.12 45.36
CA VAL A 283 7.92 2.04 44.31
C VAL A 283 7.34 2.32 42.90
N SER A 284 6.11 1.84 42.63
CA SER A 284 5.45 2.06 41.34
C SER A 284 5.07 3.52 41.12
N GLU A 285 4.54 4.21 42.15
CA GLU A 285 4.17 5.62 42.09
C GLU A 285 5.41 6.51 41.99
N ASN A 286 6.48 6.15 42.69
CA ASN A 286 7.77 6.85 42.62
C ASN A 286 8.40 6.76 41.23
N SER A 287 8.33 5.61 40.58
CA SER A 287 8.83 5.44 39.19
C SER A 287 8.07 6.33 38.21
N VAL A 288 6.72 6.43 38.33
CA VAL A 288 5.88 7.28 37.50
C VAL A 288 6.18 8.76 37.75
N LEU A 289 6.28 9.18 39.02
CA LEU A 289 6.60 10.56 39.39
C LEU A 289 8.01 10.94 38.91
N ARG A 290 8.98 10.04 39.03
CA ARG A 290 10.34 10.26 38.52
C ARG A 290 10.32 10.53 37.00
N GLY A 291 9.69 9.65 36.22
CA GLY A 291 9.57 9.84 34.77
C GLY A 291 8.84 11.13 34.37
N TYR A 292 7.83 11.51 35.16
CA TYR A 292 7.11 12.75 34.96
C TYR A 292 8.00 13.98 35.20
N ILE A 293 8.73 14.01 36.33
CA ILE A 293 9.65 15.11 36.68
C ILE A 293 10.79 15.19 35.66
N GLU A 294 11.37 14.05 35.24
CA GLU A 294 12.40 13.98 34.21
C GLU A 294 11.89 14.56 32.90
N THR A 295 10.65 14.26 32.50
CA THR A 295 10.01 14.85 31.31
C THR A 295 9.87 16.36 31.46
N LEU A 296 9.33 16.86 32.56
CA LEU A 296 9.16 18.30 32.78
C LEU A 296 10.49 19.07 32.77
N LEU A 297 11.54 18.50 33.36
CA LEU A 297 12.89 19.12 33.39
C LEU A 297 13.59 19.07 32.04
N SER A 298 13.23 18.16 31.16
CA SER A 298 13.83 18.01 29.83
C SER A 298 13.14 18.88 28.74
N LEU A 299 12.01 19.47 29.03
CA LEU A 299 11.29 20.34 28.09
C LEU A 299 11.98 21.72 27.97
N PRO A 300 12.10 22.23 26.75
CA PRO A 300 12.72 23.54 26.49
C PRO A 300 11.71 24.67 26.69
N TRP A 301 11.35 24.98 27.94
CA TRP A 301 10.30 25.96 28.24
C TRP A 301 10.59 27.35 27.64
N ASP A 302 11.75 27.92 27.91
CA ASP A 302 12.21 29.23 27.40
C ASP A 302 13.57 29.17 26.69
N ASN A 303 14.02 27.96 26.31
CA ASN A 303 15.26 27.79 25.58
C ASN A 303 15.03 27.99 24.07
N ARG A 304 15.67 28.98 23.48
CA ARG A 304 15.53 29.36 22.08
C ARG A 304 16.81 29.16 21.30
N SER A 305 16.69 28.74 20.03
CA SER A 305 17.76 28.88 19.06
C SER A 305 17.79 30.28 18.48
N GLU A 306 18.97 30.78 18.12
CA GLU A 306 19.10 32.00 17.35
C GLU A 306 18.72 31.71 15.90
N ASP A 307 17.68 32.38 15.40
CA ASP A 307 17.21 32.25 14.03
C ASP A 307 18.06 33.11 13.09
N SER A 308 18.46 32.57 11.93
CA SER A 308 19.03 33.38 10.85
C SER A 308 17.94 34.16 10.14
N GLU A 309 18.19 35.44 9.91
CA GLU A 309 17.33 36.32 9.11
C GLU A 309 17.95 36.65 7.75
N ASP A 310 19.02 35.99 7.33
CA ASP A 310 19.67 36.20 6.05
C ASP A 310 18.94 35.51 4.91
N LEU A 311 18.10 36.29 4.20
CA LEU A 311 17.34 35.81 3.04
C LEU A 311 18.24 35.41 1.86
N LYS A 312 19.47 35.95 1.76
CA LYS A 312 20.38 35.54 0.67
C LYS A 312 20.97 34.18 0.94
N GLU A 313 21.41 33.96 2.16
CA GLU A 313 21.88 32.62 2.59
C GLU A 313 20.78 31.59 2.44
N ALA A 314 19.54 31.92 2.82
CA ALA A 314 18.38 31.05 2.64
C ALA A 314 18.14 30.66 1.18
N TRP A 315 18.23 31.64 0.27
CA TRP A 315 18.12 31.38 -1.17
C TRP A 315 19.25 30.46 -1.68
N GLU A 316 20.50 30.73 -1.29
CA GLU A 316 21.66 29.94 -1.69
C GLU A 316 21.56 28.48 -1.21
N ILE A 317 21.06 28.25 0.01
CA ILE A 317 20.81 26.90 0.54
C ILE A 317 19.74 26.19 -0.27
N LEU A 318 18.61 26.85 -0.53
CA LEU A 318 17.53 26.26 -1.32
C LEU A 318 17.96 25.96 -2.76
N GLU A 319 18.77 26.83 -3.39
CA GLU A 319 19.31 26.58 -4.73
C GLU A 319 20.32 25.42 -4.76
N ARG A 320 21.18 25.35 -3.74
CA ARG A 320 22.17 24.26 -3.63
C ARG A 320 21.54 22.90 -3.38
N GLU A 321 20.50 22.85 -2.53
CA GLU A 321 19.91 21.59 -2.07
C GLU A 321 18.82 21.04 -3.04
N HIS A 322 18.21 21.92 -3.83
CA HIS A 322 17.07 21.57 -4.70
C HIS A 322 17.27 22.12 -6.11
N TYR A 323 17.35 21.22 -7.08
CA TYR A 323 17.34 21.61 -8.48
C TYR A 323 15.90 21.91 -8.95
N GLY A 324 15.69 22.97 -9.70
CA GLY A 324 14.36 23.39 -10.16
C GLY A 324 13.50 23.95 -9.03
N LEU A 325 12.21 23.59 -8.98
CA LEU A 325 11.23 24.02 -7.97
C LEU A 325 11.17 25.54 -7.77
N LYS A 326 11.27 26.33 -8.87
CA LYS A 326 11.40 27.78 -8.82
C LYS A 326 10.25 28.44 -8.05
N ASP A 327 9.01 28.10 -8.41
CA ASP A 327 7.81 28.67 -7.79
C ASP A 327 7.73 28.34 -6.29
N VAL A 328 8.14 27.11 -5.92
CA VAL A 328 8.19 26.66 -4.51
C VAL A 328 9.20 27.48 -3.72
N LYS A 329 10.39 27.69 -4.29
CA LYS A 329 11.44 28.50 -3.66
C LYS A 329 11.01 29.97 -3.51
N GLU A 330 10.41 30.55 -4.55
CA GLU A 330 9.89 31.92 -4.51
C GLU A 330 8.84 32.08 -3.42
N ARG A 331 7.86 31.16 -3.33
CA ARG A 331 6.83 31.16 -2.29
C ARG A 331 7.41 31.02 -0.88
N ILE A 332 8.39 30.14 -0.70
CA ILE A 332 9.10 30.01 0.58
C ILE A 332 9.81 31.33 0.93
N MET A 333 10.47 31.96 -0.03
CA MET A 333 11.17 33.25 0.20
C MET A 333 10.20 34.39 0.51
N GLU A 334 9.04 34.46 -0.13
CA GLU A 334 7.96 35.38 0.19
C GLU A 334 7.51 35.19 1.66
N PHE A 335 7.24 33.94 2.04
CA PHE A 335 6.87 33.61 3.42
C PHE A 335 7.94 33.99 4.43
N LEU A 336 9.21 33.68 4.17
CA LEU A 336 10.33 34.06 5.05
C LEU A 336 10.49 35.62 5.15
N SER A 337 10.24 36.31 4.05
CA SER A 337 10.29 37.78 4.00
C SER A 337 9.19 38.40 4.86
N VAL A 338 7.95 37.91 4.78
CA VAL A 338 6.83 38.35 5.62
C VAL A 338 7.13 38.07 7.09
N ARG A 339 7.63 36.86 7.41
CA ARG A 339 8.00 36.50 8.78
C ARG A 339 9.05 37.46 9.36
N LYS A 340 10.06 37.78 8.59
CA LYS A 340 11.10 38.75 8.98
C LYS A 340 10.54 40.15 9.25
N LEU A 341 9.60 40.60 8.43
CA LEU A 341 8.99 41.93 8.57
C LEU A 341 8.03 42.05 9.75
N THR A 342 7.30 40.96 10.03
CA THR A 342 6.25 41.02 11.06
C THR A 342 6.75 40.72 12.46
N HIS A 343 7.94 40.16 12.65
CA HIS A 343 8.54 39.75 13.93
C HIS A 343 7.57 38.98 14.87
N LYS A 344 6.44 38.49 14.37
CA LYS A 344 5.41 37.78 15.14
C LYS A 344 4.92 36.55 14.38
N GLY A 345 4.84 35.43 15.08
CA GLY A 345 4.50 34.11 14.56
C GLY A 345 3.08 33.89 14.02
N LYS A 346 2.38 34.94 13.57
CA LYS A 346 1.05 34.79 12.91
C LYS A 346 1.18 34.58 11.40
N SER A 347 2.11 33.71 10.99
CA SER A 347 2.20 33.35 9.58
C SER A 347 1.30 32.13 9.31
N PRO A 348 0.66 32.05 8.15
CA PRO A 348 -0.07 30.83 7.76
C PRO A 348 0.88 29.63 7.74
N ILE A 349 0.33 28.45 7.92
CA ILE A 349 1.13 27.22 7.92
C ILE A 349 1.38 26.82 6.47
N LEU A 350 2.64 26.65 6.10
CA LEU A 350 2.98 26.16 4.76
C LEU A 350 2.64 24.69 4.63
N CYS A 351 1.85 24.32 3.62
CA CYS A 351 1.56 22.94 3.28
C CYS A 351 2.10 22.60 1.89
N LEU A 352 3.11 21.75 1.85
CA LEU A 352 3.72 21.27 0.60
C LEU A 352 2.91 20.07 0.08
N VAL A 353 2.22 20.25 -1.04
CA VAL A 353 1.33 19.24 -1.61
C VAL A 353 1.88 18.75 -2.94
N GLY A 354 1.84 17.44 -3.17
CA GLY A 354 2.25 16.87 -4.45
C GLY A 354 2.58 15.38 -4.40
N PRO A 355 2.94 14.77 -5.53
CA PRO A 355 3.22 13.36 -5.59
C PRO A 355 4.34 12.90 -4.65
N PRO A 356 4.35 11.61 -4.27
CA PRO A 356 5.42 11.07 -3.43
C PRO A 356 6.79 11.13 -4.14
N GLY A 357 7.83 11.43 -3.37
CA GLY A 357 9.21 11.47 -3.88
C GLY A 357 9.61 12.77 -4.61
N THR A 358 8.80 13.83 -4.53
CA THR A 358 9.10 15.15 -5.10
C THR A 358 9.88 16.09 -4.16
N GLY A 359 10.41 15.55 -3.06
CA GLY A 359 11.31 16.31 -2.18
C GLY A 359 10.64 17.16 -1.10
N LYS A 360 9.31 17.02 -0.87
CA LYS A 360 8.57 17.79 0.16
C LYS A 360 9.28 17.84 1.53
N THR A 361 9.63 16.68 2.05
CA THR A 361 10.31 16.53 3.35
C THR A 361 11.73 17.13 3.33
N SER A 362 12.46 17.02 2.22
CA SER A 362 13.80 17.61 2.09
C SER A 362 13.74 19.15 1.98
N VAL A 363 12.76 19.70 1.29
CA VAL A 363 12.52 21.15 1.23
C VAL A 363 12.30 21.71 2.63
N ALA A 364 11.45 21.09 3.44
CA ALA A 364 11.24 21.52 4.82
C ALA A 364 12.52 21.47 5.66
N LYS A 365 13.38 20.46 5.45
CA LYS A 365 14.68 20.36 6.11
C LYS A 365 15.62 21.50 5.69
N SER A 366 15.67 21.82 4.39
CA SER A 366 16.50 22.92 3.88
C SER A 366 16.01 24.29 4.37
N VAL A 367 14.69 24.46 4.56
CA VAL A 367 14.14 25.65 5.21
C VAL A 367 14.61 25.77 6.67
N ALA A 368 14.65 24.66 7.40
CA ALA A 368 15.17 24.66 8.76
C ALA A 368 16.66 25.00 8.82
N GLU A 369 17.44 24.47 7.89
CA GLU A 369 18.88 24.79 7.75
C GLU A 369 19.08 26.28 7.42
N ALA A 370 18.31 26.81 6.47
CA ALA A 370 18.36 28.20 6.05
C ALA A 370 18.03 29.20 7.18
N LEU A 371 17.17 28.81 8.09
CA LEU A 371 16.79 29.60 9.27
C LEU A 371 17.61 29.30 10.51
N HIS A 372 18.60 28.40 10.44
CA HIS A 372 19.35 27.88 11.59
C HIS A 372 18.47 27.28 12.69
N LYS A 373 17.25 26.83 12.33
CA LYS A 373 16.29 26.21 13.26
C LYS A 373 16.59 24.74 13.50
N LYS A 374 16.37 24.26 14.70
CA LYS A 374 16.33 22.83 14.96
C LYS A 374 15.15 22.20 14.23
N TYR A 375 15.43 21.12 13.52
CA TYR A 375 14.44 20.40 12.72
C TYR A 375 13.95 19.15 13.43
N VAL A 376 12.63 18.99 13.53
CA VAL A 376 11.98 17.75 13.99
C VAL A 376 10.86 17.37 13.05
N ARG A 377 10.70 16.06 12.87
CA ARG A 377 9.67 15.49 11.99
C ARG A 377 8.67 14.68 12.82
N ILE A 378 7.40 14.95 12.63
CA ILE A 378 6.27 14.21 13.19
C ILE A 378 5.53 13.55 12.03
N CYS A 379 5.57 12.22 11.97
CA CYS A 379 4.81 11.47 10.97
C CYS A 379 3.37 11.28 11.48
N LEU A 380 2.41 11.83 10.75
CA LEU A 380 0.98 11.74 11.08
C LEU A 380 0.29 10.56 10.39
N GLY A 381 0.97 9.92 9.42
CA GLY A 381 0.46 8.74 8.75
C GLY A 381 0.19 7.59 9.72
N GLY A 382 -1.08 7.19 9.83
CA GLY A 382 -1.51 6.12 10.72
C GLY A 382 -1.88 6.53 12.16
N VAL A 383 -1.79 7.81 12.49
CA VAL A 383 -2.30 8.36 13.78
C VAL A 383 -3.82 8.34 13.76
N ARG A 384 -4.42 7.71 14.78
CA ARG A 384 -5.88 7.53 14.87
C ARG A 384 -6.47 8.06 16.17
N ASP A 385 -5.65 8.26 17.20
CA ASP A 385 -6.07 8.67 18.53
C ASP A 385 -5.59 10.10 18.82
N GLU A 386 -6.49 10.96 19.29
CA GLU A 386 -6.18 12.30 19.77
C GLU A 386 -5.07 12.28 20.84
N ALA A 387 -5.06 11.25 21.68
CA ALA A 387 -4.07 11.08 22.72
C ALA A 387 -2.63 10.91 22.20
N GLU A 388 -2.44 10.49 20.93
CA GLU A 388 -1.11 10.49 20.34
C GLU A 388 -0.56 11.91 20.11
N ILE A 389 -1.44 12.90 19.88
CA ILE A 389 -1.05 14.31 19.70
C ILE A 389 -0.92 15.03 21.03
N ARG A 390 -1.94 14.86 21.90
CA ARG A 390 -2.08 15.58 23.17
C ARG A 390 -1.57 14.82 24.39
N GLY A 391 -1.10 13.58 24.24
CA GLY A 391 -0.65 12.75 25.36
C GLY A 391 -1.80 12.11 26.14
N HIS A 392 -1.46 11.19 26.98
CA HIS A 392 -2.37 10.49 27.89
C HIS A 392 -2.30 11.11 29.30
N ARG A 393 -3.42 11.17 30.00
CA ARG A 393 -3.41 11.65 31.40
C ARG A 393 -2.44 10.83 32.24
N LYS A 394 -1.56 11.49 32.99
CA LYS A 394 -0.51 10.88 33.80
C LYS A 394 -0.98 9.84 34.83
N THR A 395 -2.29 9.79 35.12
CA THR A 395 -2.89 8.82 36.05
C THR A 395 -3.04 7.41 35.46
N TYR A 396 -2.89 7.24 34.14
CA TYR A 396 -2.98 5.92 33.51
C TYR A 396 -1.63 5.21 33.51
N VAL A 397 -1.65 3.88 33.71
CA VAL A 397 -0.44 3.06 33.60
C VAL A 397 0.03 3.08 32.14
N GLY A 398 1.30 3.48 31.94
CA GLY A 398 1.87 3.62 30.60
C GLY A 398 1.56 4.96 29.90
N ALA A 399 1.07 5.96 30.66
CA ALA A 399 0.87 7.30 30.12
C ALA A 399 2.17 7.89 29.58
N MET A 400 2.06 8.58 28.44
CA MET A 400 3.19 9.22 27.74
C MET A 400 2.77 10.61 27.24
N PRO A 401 3.70 11.55 27.13
CA PRO A 401 3.44 12.83 26.49
C PRO A 401 3.07 12.65 25.01
N GLY A 402 2.34 13.59 24.47
CA GLY A 402 1.97 13.62 23.05
C GLY A 402 3.14 13.86 22.13
N ARG A 403 2.96 13.54 20.85
CA ARG A 403 4.00 13.66 19.82
C ARG A 403 4.54 15.08 19.67
N ILE A 404 3.71 16.11 19.89
CA ILE A 404 4.14 17.53 19.86
C ILE A 404 5.13 17.81 20.99
N THR A 405 4.79 17.41 22.19
CA THR A 405 5.65 17.58 23.37
C THR A 405 6.95 16.78 23.24
N VAL A 406 6.88 15.54 22.76
CA VAL A 406 8.07 14.71 22.47
C VAL A 406 8.97 15.38 21.40
N ALA A 407 8.37 15.98 20.38
CA ALA A 407 9.11 16.70 19.36
C ALA A 407 9.83 17.94 19.90
N LEU A 408 9.18 18.70 20.81
CA LEU A 408 9.84 19.81 21.52
C LEU A 408 11.02 19.31 22.36
N GLN A 409 10.84 18.23 23.08
CA GLN A 409 11.91 17.61 23.88
C GLN A 409 13.10 17.20 23.00
N GLN A 410 12.84 16.56 21.85
CA GLN A 410 13.87 16.17 20.89
C GLN A 410 14.58 17.35 20.26
N ALA A 411 13.88 18.43 19.99
CA ALA A 411 14.46 19.67 19.47
C ALA A 411 15.39 20.34 20.48
N GLY A 412 15.07 20.27 21.77
CA GLY A 412 15.77 20.95 22.86
C GLY A 412 15.63 22.49 22.83
N VAL A 413 14.76 23.01 21.99
CA VAL A 413 14.43 24.44 21.87
C VAL A 413 12.92 24.61 21.69
N ASN A 414 12.37 25.78 22.10
CA ASN A 414 10.94 26.07 22.00
C ASN A 414 10.51 26.69 20.65
N ASN A 415 11.47 27.03 19.79
CA ASN A 415 11.24 27.62 18.47
C ASN A 415 11.73 26.74 17.29
N PRO A 416 11.57 25.39 17.32
CA PRO A 416 12.03 24.54 16.23
C PRO A 416 11.21 24.74 14.96
N LEU A 417 11.68 24.14 13.85
CA LEU A 417 10.83 23.82 12.72
C LEU A 417 10.28 22.40 12.93
N MET A 418 8.96 22.29 13.02
CA MET A 418 8.25 21.01 13.10
C MET A 418 7.61 20.67 11.76
N LEU A 419 8.06 19.57 11.17
CA LEU A 419 7.44 19.02 9.97
C LEU A 419 6.33 18.04 10.34
N LEU A 420 5.10 18.37 9.97
CA LEU A 420 3.93 17.50 10.05
C LEU A 420 3.80 16.71 8.74
N ASP A 421 4.35 15.51 8.73
CA ASP A 421 4.45 14.73 7.50
C ASP A 421 3.25 13.81 7.31
N GLU A 422 2.72 13.75 6.09
CA GLU A 422 1.54 12.96 5.68
C GLU A 422 0.25 13.36 6.42
N ILE A 423 -0.06 14.67 6.46
CA ILE A 423 -1.28 15.18 7.14
C ILE A 423 -2.57 14.70 6.46
N ASP A 424 -2.52 14.37 5.18
CA ASP A 424 -3.60 13.77 4.40
C ASP A 424 -3.97 12.34 4.86
N LYS A 425 -3.09 11.68 5.61
CA LYS A 425 -3.31 10.32 6.12
C LYS A 425 -3.88 10.28 7.55
N THR A 426 -4.31 11.42 8.07
CA THR A 426 -5.00 11.48 9.36
C THR A 426 -6.44 11.01 9.19
N SER A 427 -6.84 9.99 9.93
CA SER A 427 -8.22 9.47 9.91
C SER A 427 -8.99 9.87 11.16
N SER A 428 -10.27 10.20 11.00
CA SER A 428 -11.20 10.35 12.10
C SER A 428 -11.86 9.00 12.38
N ASP A 429 -11.55 8.38 13.51
CA ASP A 429 -12.21 7.16 13.99
C ASP A 429 -13.08 7.47 15.21
N TYR A 430 -13.94 6.51 15.59
CA TYR A 430 -14.84 6.55 16.75
C TYR A 430 -14.17 6.87 18.11
N LYS A 431 -12.83 6.90 18.18
CA LYS A 431 -12.05 7.10 19.41
C LYS A 431 -11.49 8.50 19.62
N GLY A 432 -11.71 9.42 18.71
CA GLY A 432 -11.22 10.80 18.83
C GLY A 432 -10.99 11.44 17.46
N ASP A 433 -11.03 12.76 17.43
CA ASP A 433 -10.78 13.55 16.22
C ASP A 433 -9.37 14.13 16.27
N THR A 434 -8.43 13.42 15.62
CA THR A 434 -7.03 13.87 15.49
C THR A 434 -6.95 15.25 14.86
N SER A 435 -7.90 15.59 13.97
CA SER A 435 -7.96 16.89 13.31
C SER A 435 -8.25 18.01 14.30
N SER A 436 -9.14 17.78 15.28
CA SER A 436 -9.43 18.77 16.35
C SER A 436 -8.21 19.04 17.23
N ALA A 437 -7.43 18.00 17.56
CA ALA A 437 -6.19 18.16 18.30
C ALA A 437 -5.15 18.99 17.51
N LEU A 438 -5.03 18.72 16.21
CA LEU A 438 -4.13 19.47 15.33
C LEU A 438 -4.59 20.92 15.14
N LEU A 439 -5.90 21.19 15.14
CA LEU A 439 -6.41 22.56 15.07
C LEU A 439 -5.93 23.41 16.24
N GLU A 440 -5.92 22.89 17.48
CA GLU A 440 -5.39 23.62 18.63
C GLU A 440 -3.88 23.89 18.52
N VAL A 441 -3.12 22.92 18.00
CA VAL A 441 -1.68 23.06 17.78
C VAL A 441 -1.37 24.13 16.72
N LEU A 442 -2.18 24.18 15.67
CA LEU A 442 -1.94 24.98 14.48
C LEU A 442 -2.63 26.35 14.50
N ASP A 443 -3.59 26.56 15.39
CA ASP A 443 -4.30 27.83 15.52
C ASP A 443 -3.45 28.87 16.28
N PRO A 444 -3.01 29.98 15.64
CA PRO A 444 -2.20 31.00 16.30
C PRO A 444 -2.89 31.68 17.51
N GLU A 445 -4.22 31.58 17.64
CA GLU A 445 -4.96 32.13 18.77
C GLU A 445 -4.94 31.18 19.98
N GLN A 446 -4.73 29.88 19.78
CA GLN A 446 -4.79 28.85 20.80
C GLN A 446 -3.41 28.24 21.12
N ASN A 447 -2.51 28.17 20.16
CA ASN A 447 -1.25 27.44 20.26
C ASN A 447 -0.27 28.00 21.29
N SER A 448 -0.42 29.26 21.70
CA SER A 448 0.38 29.88 22.79
C SER A 448 0.08 29.27 24.17
N ARG A 449 -0.98 28.49 24.29
CA ARG A 449 -1.39 27.80 25.53
C ARG A 449 -1.75 26.35 25.26
N PHE A 450 -1.05 25.70 24.37
CA PHE A 450 -1.25 24.28 24.08
C PHE A 450 -1.08 23.45 25.35
N MET A 451 -2.04 22.58 25.63
CA MET A 451 -2.03 21.75 26.85
C MET A 451 -1.91 20.27 26.50
N ASP A 452 -0.75 19.71 26.77
CA ASP A 452 -0.55 18.26 26.74
C ASP A 452 -1.16 17.63 28.02
N HIS A 453 -1.94 16.57 27.84
CA HIS A 453 -2.63 15.89 28.95
C HIS A 453 -1.68 15.21 29.94
N TYR A 454 -0.47 14.82 29.50
CA TYR A 454 0.54 14.26 30.37
C TYR A 454 1.27 15.35 31.16
N VAL A 455 1.65 16.42 30.48
CA VAL A 455 2.45 17.53 31.05
C VAL A 455 1.60 18.38 32.00
N GLU A 456 0.32 18.61 31.69
CA GLU A 456 -0.63 19.44 32.47
C GLU A 456 -0.14 20.88 32.74
N LEU A 457 0.72 21.39 31.87
CA LEU A 457 1.19 22.77 31.90
C LEU A 457 1.09 23.37 30.48
N PRO A 458 0.73 24.63 30.34
CA PRO A 458 0.64 25.26 29.04
C PRO A 458 2.03 25.36 28.40
N GLN A 459 2.12 24.94 27.15
CA GLN A 459 3.30 25.04 26.31
C GLN A 459 3.05 26.10 25.24
N ASP A 460 3.98 27.01 25.07
CA ASP A 460 3.89 28.04 24.03
C ASP A 460 4.47 27.53 22.71
N LEU A 461 3.59 27.27 21.73
CA LEU A 461 3.94 26.83 20.38
C LEU A 461 3.95 27.98 19.38
N SER A 462 3.75 29.25 19.79
CA SER A 462 3.63 30.41 18.89
C SER A 462 4.88 30.71 18.09
N GLU A 463 6.05 30.32 18.61
CA GLU A 463 7.35 30.51 17.95
C GLU A 463 7.79 29.28 17.12
N VAL A 464 7.04 28.18 17.19
CA VAL A 464 7.28 26.99 16.38
C VAL A 464 6.92 27.29 14.93
N LEU A 465 7.82 26.94 14.01
CA LEU A 465 7.52 27.01 12.59
C LEU A 465 6.96 25.66 12.14
N PHE A 466 5.67 25.63 11.86
CA PHE A 466 5.02 24.43 11.33
C PHE A 466 5.06 24.43 9.80
N ILE A 467 5.52 23.32 9.23
CA ILE A 467 5.38 22.98 7.81
C ILE A 467 4.65 21.65 7.72
N ALA A 468 3.63 21.57 6.89
CA ALA A 468 2.91 20.32 6.63
C ALA A 468 3.28 19.74 5.26
N THR A 469 3.15 18.42 5.10
CA THR A 469 3.22 17.78 3.78
C THR A 469 1.99 16.92 3.55
N ALA A 470 1.52 16.89 2.31
CA ALA A 470 0.43 16.03 1.88
C ALA A 470 0.71 15.50 0.46
N ASN A 471 0.09 14.38 0.11
CA ASN A 471 0.11 13.89 -1.25
C ASN A 471 -1.13 14.32 -2.03
N ASP A 472 -2.27 14.44 -1.34
CA ASP A 472 -3.54 14.84 -1.92
C ASP A 472 -4.25 15.87 -1.04
N VAL A 473 -4.63 17.01 -1.65
CA VAL A 473 -5.37 18.09 -0.97
C VAL A 473 -6.77 17.63 -0.55
N GLN A 474 -7.39 16.76 -1.32
CA GLN A 474 -8.78 16.33 -1.10
C GLN A 474 -8.94 15.48 0.15
N GLU A 475 -7.88 14.80 0.57
CA GLU A 475 -7.84 13.99 1.78
C GLU A 475 -7.57 14.82 3.06
N ILE A 476 -7.19 16.10 2.93
CA ILE A 476 -6.97 16.98 4.09
C ILE A 476 -8.33 17.47 4.61
N PRO A 477 -8.62 17.35 5.92
CA PRO A 477 -9.81 17.92 6.52
C PRO A 477 -9.96 19.42 6.28
N ARG A 478 -11.12 19.89 5.82
CA ARG A 478 -11.38 21.29 5.48
C ARG A 478 -10.98 22.30 6.57
N PRO A 479 -11.27 22.06 7.87
CA PRO A 479 -10.88 22.99 8.93
C PRO A 479 -9.36 23.19 9.05
N LEU A 480 -8.56 22.16 8.73
CA LEU A 480 -7.10 22.30 8.68
C LEU A 480 -6.66 23.03 7.43
N LEU A 481 -7.31 22.72 6.29
CA LEU A 481 -7.01 23.35 5.00
C LEU A 481 -7.18 24.88 5.04
N ASP A 482 -8.22 25.39 5.70
CA ASP A 482 -8.51 26.81 5.83
C ASP A 482 -7.41 27.59 6.59
N ARG A 483 -6.51 26.90 7.30
CA ARG A 483 -5.38 27.49 8.04
C ARG A 483 -4.04 27.34 7.34
N MET A 484 -4.03 26.70 6.19
CA MET A 484 -2.81 26.37 5.46
C MET A 484 -2.68 27.16 4.18
N GLU A 485 -1.47 27.59 3.89
CA GLU A 485 -1.09 28.08 2.58
C GLU A 485 -0.53 26.93 1.77
N LEU A 486 -1.23 26.56 0.70
CA LEU A 486 -0.86 25.44 -0.15
C LEU A 486 0.24 25.85 -1.13
N ILE A 487 1.30 25.06 -1.17
CA ILE A 487 2.35 25.14 -2.18
C ILE A 487 2.36 23.82 -2.95
N GLU A 488 1.92 23.85 -4.21
CA GLU A 488 1.89 22.68 -5.06
C GLU A 488 3.27 22.34 -5.58
N ILE A 489 3.73 21.12 -5.35
CA ILE A 489 4.97 20.59 -5.89
C ILE A 489 4.61 19.58 -6.97
N SER A 490 4.80 19.97 -8.20
CA SER A 490 4.57 19.11 -9.37
C SER A 490 5.65 18.04 -9.53
N GLY A 491 5.38 17.06 -10.39
CA GLY A 491 6.38 16.05 -10.76
C GLY A 491 7.56 16.65 -11.52
N TYR A 492 8.70 15.97 -11.44
CA TYR A 492 9.94 16.37 -12.13
C TYR A 492 9.95 15.97 -13.60
N THR A 493 10.51 16.83 -14.45
CA THR A 493 10.86 16.51 -15.83
C THR A 493 12.02 15.51 -15.90
N GLU A 494 12.28 14.95 -17.09
CA GLU A 494 13.44 14.05 -17.31
C GLU A 494 14.75 14.77 -17.00
N ASN A 495 14.89 16.03 -17.43
CA ASN A 495 16.05 16.84 -17.21
C ASN A 495 16.28 17.13 -15.72
N GLU A 496 15.22 17.54 -14.99
CA GLU A 496 15.29 17.73 -13.55
C GLU A 496 15.71 16.44 -12.82
N LYS A 497 15.12 15.28 -13.19
CA LYS A 497 15.51 13.98 -12.63
C LYS A 497 16.97 13.62 -12.93
N GLU A 498 17.46 13.97 -14.11
CA GLU A 498 18.86 13.74 -14.49
C GLU A 498 19.81 14.59 -13.62
N HIS A 499 19.49 15.87 -13.40
CA HIS A 499 20.28 16.77 -12.54
C HIS A 499 20.22 16.33 -11.10
N ILE A 500 19.04 16.08 -10.54
CA ILE A 500 18.85 15.60 -9.17
C ILE A 500 19.63 14.29 -8.95
N ALA A 501 19.59 13.37 -9.92
CA ALA A 501 20.32 12.12 -9.81
C ALA A 501 21.84 12.33 -9.78
N LYS A 502 22.37 13.20 -10.63
CA LYS A 502 23.83 13.46 -10.70
C LYS A 502 24.35 14.22 -9.50
N GLU A 503 23.62 15.25 -9.07
CA GLU A 503 24.08 16.20 -8.06
C GLU A 503 23.83 15.68 -6.64
N HIS A 504 22.73 14.94 -6.43
CA HIS A 504 22.31 14.53 -5.10
C HIS A 504 22.23 13.01 -4.91
N LEU A 505 21.49 12.26 -5.77
CA LEU A 505 21.19 10.86 -5.47
C LEU A 505 22.40 9.95 -5.64
N ILE A 506 23.19 10.12 -6.70
CA ILE A 506 24.36 9.28 -6.96
C ILE A 506 25.41 9.48 -5.85
N PRO A 507 25.83 10.71 -5.53
CA PRO A 507 26.79 10.93 -4.43
C PRO A 507 26.30 10.36 -3.08
N LYS A 508 25.05 10.62 -2.72
CA LYS A 508 24.43 10.11 -1.50
C LYS A 508 24.45 8.58 -1.46
N GLN A 509 23.99 7.92 -2.53
CA GLN A 509 23.94 6.47 -2.57
C GLN A 509 25.31 5.82 -2.64
N MET A 510 26.32 6.49 -3.20
CA MET A 510 27.71 6.03 -3.14
C MET A 510 28.23 6.08 -1.72
N GLU A 511 28.03 7.17 -1.01
CA GLU A 511 28.44 7.34 0.40
C GLU A 511 27.76 6.29 1.31
N GLU A 512 26.42 6.15 1.22
CA GLU A 512 25.65 5.17 2.00
C GLU A 512 26.08 3.71 1.76
N ASN A 513 26.61 3.39 0.57
CA ASN A 513 27.06 2.05 0.22
C ASN A 513 28.59 1.89 0.26
N GLY A 514 29.34 2.87 0.81
CA GLY A 514 30.78 2.79 1.01
C GLY A 514 31.61 2.81 -0.28
N ILE A 515 31.10 3.43 -1.34
CA ILE A 515 31.77 3.54 -2.65
C ILE A 515 32.46 4.91 -2.74
N SER A 516 33.78 4.92 -3.02
CA SER A 516 34.57 6.14 -3.13
C SER A 516 34.32 6.84 -4.48
N LYS A 517 34.59 8.16 -4.51
CA LYS A 517 34.51 8.93 -5.76
C LYS A 517 35.46 8.35 -6.80
N GLY A 518 34.94 7.98 -7.96
CA GLY A 518 35.70 7.41 -9.07
C GLY A 518 35.60 5.89 -9.25
N GLU A 519 35.13 5.15 -8.23
CA GLU A 519 34.91 3.70 -8.32
C GLU A 519 33.66 3.34 -9.09
N LEU A 520 32.65 4.21 -9.08
CA LEU A 520 31.42 4.07 -9.90
C LEU A 520 31.26 5.25 -10.84
N THR A 521 30.93 4.96 -12.09
CA THR A 521 30.54 5.97 -13.08
C THR A 521 29.26 5.51 -13.79
N ILE A 522 28.19 6.27 -13.69
CA ILE A 522 26.95 6.04 -14.44
C ILE A 522 26.93 7.01 -15.62
N GLN A 523 26.93 6.49 -16.84
CA GLN A 523 26.88 7.32 -18.04
C GLN A 523 25.51 7.99 -18.20
N ALA A 524 25.47 9.20 -18.77
CA ALA A 524 24.22 9.95 -19.00
C ALA A 524 23.18 9.15 -19.80
N ALA A 525 23.59 8.40 -20.81
CA ALA A 525 22.70 7.52 -21.57
C ALA A 525 22.11 6.37 -20.71
N ALA A 526 22.88 5.86 -19.76
CA ALA A 526 22.38 4.85 -18.80
C ALA A 526 21.38 5.48 -17.82
N LEU A 527 21.68 6.67 -17.32
CA LEU A 527 20.81 7.39 -16.40
C LEU A 527 19.46 7.72 -17.05
N LYS A 528 19.45 8.24 -18.28
CA LYS A 528 18.21 8.46 -19.05
C LYS A 528 17.43 7.17 -19.24
N LYS A 529 18.13 6.07 -19.51
CA LYS A 529 17.48 4.77 -19.66
C LYS A 529 16.89 4.26 -18.33
N ILE A 530 17.53 4.54 -17.19
CA ILE A 530 16.97 4.23 -15.86
C ILE A 530 15.68 5.02 -15.65
N ILE A 531 15.69 6.33 -15.89
CA ILE A 531 14.54 7.21 -15.73
C ILE A 531 13.37 6.73 -16.60
N ASN A 532 13.60 6.40 -17.86
CA ASN A 532 12.54 6.13 -18.83
C ASN A 532 12.07 4.68 -18.84
N ASN A 533 12.94 3.69 -18.57
CA ASN A 533 12.62 2.29 -18.78
C ASN A 533 12.56 1.46 -17.47
N TYR A 534 13.11 1.98 -16.37
CA TYR A 534 13.12 1.27 -15.08
C TYR A 534 12.31 1.96 -13.98
N THR A 535 11.97 3.25 -14.18
CA THR A 535 11.14 4.00 -13.23
C THR A 535 9.96 4.66 -13.97
N LYS A 536 8.78 4.62 -13.33
CA LYS A 536 7.58 5.36 -13.76
C LYS A 536 7.03 6.02 -12.51
N GLU A 537 7.41 7.28 -12.30
CA GLU A 537 7.06 8.04 -11.10
C GLU A 537 7.13 9.54 -11.36
N ALA A 538 6.33 10.33 -10.65
CA ALA A 538 6.40 11.79 -10.68
C ALA A 538 7.68 12.32 -10.00
N GLY A 539 8.08 11.71 -8.90
CA GLY A 539 9.27 12.06 -8.12
C GLY A 539 10.53 11.28 -8.53
N VAL A 540 11.42 11.06 -7.56
CA VAL A 540 12.73 10.39 -7.73
C VAL A 540 12.97 9.24 -6.74
N ARG A 541 11.95 8.77 -6.01
CA ARG A 541 12.10 7.74 -4.97
C ARG A 541 12.51 6.38 -5.52
N ASN A 542 11.90 5.95 -6.64
CA ASN A 542 12.28 4.71 -7.30
C ASN A 542 13.61 4.86 -8.03
N LEU A 543 13.89 6.04 -8.60
CA LEU A 543 15.19 6.36 -9.19
C LEU A 543 16.31 6.21 -8.17
N GLU A 544 16.14 6.74 -6.96
CA GLU A 544 17.07 6.56 -5.85
C GLU A 544 17.26 5.08 -5.51
N ARG A 545 16.18 4.29 -5.45
CA ARG A 545 16.24 2.83 -5.22
C ARG A 545 17.01 2.09 -6.31
N MET A 546 16.83 2.47 -7.58
CA MET A 546 17.56 1.86 -8.71
C MET A 546 19.04 2.21 -8.65
N ILE A 547 19.39 3.47 -8.36
CA ILE A 547 20.78 3.91 -8.15
C ILE A 547 21.39 3.14 -6.96
N GLY A 548 20.71 3.03 -5.83
CA GLY A 548 21.15 2.25 -4.67
C GLY A 548 21.37 0.77 -5.00
N ARG A 549 20.52 0.17 -5.86
CA ARG A 549 20.73 -1.20 -6.37
C ARG A 549 22.01 -1.33 -7.21
N ILE A 550 22.29 -0.34 -8.05
CA ILE A 550 23.54 -0.28 -8.82
C ILE A 550 24.73 -0.17 -7.86
N CYS A 551 24.68 0.72 -6.88
CA CYS A 551 25.73 0.89 -5.87
C CYS A 551 25.98 -0.42 -5.13
N ARG A 552 24.97 -1.12 -4.63
CA ARG A 552 25.16 -2.41 -3.93
C ARG A 552 25.82 -3.47 -4.81
N LYS A 553 25.43 -3.59 -6.08
CA LYS A 553 26.07 -4.53 -7.01
C LYS A 553 27.51 -4.11 -7.36
N THR A 554 27.76 -2.81 -7.41
CA THR A 554 29.11 -2.28 -7.58
C THR A 554 29.99 -2.59 -6.39
N ALA A 555 29.52 -2.36 -5.16
CA ALA A 555 30.24 -2.70 -3.94
C ALA A 555 30.59 -4.20 -3.89
N ARG A 556 29.65 -5.06 -4.28
CA ARG A 556 29.86 -6.50 -4.39
C ARG A 556 30.96 -6.84 -5.42
N ALA A 557 30.93 -6.23 -6.60
CA ALA A 557 31.94 -6.45 -7.64
C ALA A 557 33.34 -5.97 -7.23
N ILE A 558 33.42 -4.88 -6.46
CA ILE A 558 34.68 -4.39 -5.87
C ILE A 558 35.24 -5.41 -4.87
N MET A 559 34.39 -5.93 -3.97
CA MET A 559 34.82 -6.83 -2.89
C MET A 559 35.10 -8.26 -3.37
N GLU A 560 34.26 -8.82 -4.26
CA GLU A 560 34.39 -10.22 -4.71
C GLU A 560 35.32 -10.36 -5.91
N GLU A 561 35.29 -9.39 -6.85
CA GLU A 561 36.04 -9.48 -8.12
C GLU A 561 37.28 -8.57 -8.16
N GLY A 562 37.52 -7.76 -7.14
CA GLY A 562 38.67 -6.85 -7.04
C GLY A 562 38.66 -5.72 -8.08
N LYS A 563 37.48 -5.36 -8.61
CA LYS A 563 37.33 -4.28 -9.60
C LYS A 563 37.62 -2.93 -8.96
N LYS A 564 38.57 -2.18 -9.52
CA LYS A 564 38.89 -0.81 -9.07
C LYS A 564 37.92 0.24 -9.57
N LYS A 565 37.20 -0.02 -10.66
CA LYS A 565 36.25 0.90 -11.28
C LYS A 565 35.16 0.13 -12.01
N VAL A 566 33.95 0.55 -11.82
CA VAL A 566 32.75 0.03 -12.51
C VAL A 566 32.10 1.15 -13.30
N THR A 567 31.86 0.90 -14.61
CA THR A 567 31.19 1.85 -15.49
C THR A 567 29.86 1.26 -15.93
N VAL A 568 28.77 1.95 -15.60
CA VAL A 568 27.42 1.57 -16.01
C VAL A 568 27.05 2.31 -17.29
N THR A 569 26.73 1.55 -18.31
CA THR A 569 26.37 2.02 -19.65
C THR A 569 24.95 1.56 -19.99
N ALA A 570 24.32 2.15 -21.00
CA ALA A 570 22.99 1.71 -21.46
C ALA A 570 22.95 0.25 -21.93
N LYS A 571 24.12 -0.35 -22.30
CA LYS A 571 24.20 -1.73 -22.77
C LYS A 571 24.28 -2.76 -21.64
N ASN A 572 25.03 -2.45 -20.57
CA ASN A 572 25.21 -3.37 -19.44
C ASN A 572 24.25 -3.09 -18.28
N LEU A 573 23.30 -2.18 -18.44
CA LEU A 573 22.34 -1.80 -17.41
C LEU A 573 21.47 -2.99 -16.96
N SER A 574 21.15 -3.91 -17.89
CA SER A 574 20.43 -5.14 -17.59
C SER A 574 21.13 -6.05 -16.57
N ASP A 575 22.48 -6.00 -16.50
CA ASP A 575 23.24 -6.81 -15.54
C ASP A 575 23.05 -6.31 -14.10
N PHE A 576 22.78 -5.01 -13.96
CA PHE A 576 22.53 -4.36 -12.67
C PHE A 576 21.06 -4.38 -12.27
N LEU A 577 20.15 -4.05 -13.18
CA LEU A 577 18.74 -3.82 -12.86
C LEU A 577 17.79 -4.91 -13.35
N GLY A 578 18.26 -5.80 -14.25
CA GLY A 578 17.44 -6.82 -14.89
C GLY A 578 16.75 -6.28 -16.16
N LYS A 579 15.64 -6.90 -16.54
CA LYS A 579 14.85 -6.49 -17.71
C LYS A 579 14.22 -5.12 -17.52
N GLU A 580 14.03 -4.40 -18.60
CA GLU A 580 13.28 -3.16 -18.62
C GLU A 580 11.82 -3.43 -18.21
N HIS A 581 11.29 -2.57 -17.34
CA HIS A 581 9.95 -2.75 -16.79
C HIS A 581 8.90 -1.91 -17.52
N PHE A 582 9.32 -0.76 -18.06
CA PHE A 582 8.42 0.19 -18.69
C PHE A 582 8.82 0.42 -20.13
N ASN A 583 7.90 0.16 -21.04
CA ASN A 583 7.93 0.69 -22.39
C ASN A 583 6.77 1.69 -22.48
N TYR A 584 7.07 2.97 -22.62
CA TYR A 584 5.99 3.91 -22.93
C TYR A 584 5.25 3.43 -24.17
N LEU A 585 3.93 3.35 -24.09
CA LEU A 585 3.09 3.09 -25.23
C LEU A 585 3.35 4.22 -26.24
N MET A 586 4.20 3.94 -27.24
CA MET A 586 4.50 4.88 -28.30
C MET A 586 3.20 5.25 -29.02
N ALA A 587 3.14 6.46 -29.56
CA ALA A 587 2.05 6.86 -30.42
C ALA A 587 1.74 5.76 -31.45
N ASN A 588 0.46 5.55 -31.75
CA ASN A 588 0.06 4.57 -32.75
C ASN A 588 0.88 4.80 -34.03
N ARG A 589 1.28 3.73 -34.69
CA ARG A 589 2.10 3.86 -35.91
C ARG A 589 1.26 4.21 -37.13
N LYS A 590 -0.05 4.05 -37.06
CA LYS A 590 -1.00 4.28 -38.14
C LYS A 590 -2.28 4.89 -37.57
N ASP A 591 -2.96 5.62 -38.42
CA ASP A 591 -4.33 6.11 -38.11
C ASP A 591 -5.29 4.93 -38.08
N GLU A 592 -6.10 4.83 -37.03
CA GLU A 592 -6.95 3.67 -36.77
C GLU A 592 -8.38 4.11 -36.45
N ILE A 593 -9.34 3.30 -36.91
CA ILE A 593 -10.78 3.53 -36.69
C ILE A 593 -11.14 3.11 -35.26
N GLY A 594 -11.87 3.96 -34.57
CA GLY A 594 -12.36 3.66 -33.22
C GLY A 594 -11.28 3.70 -32.13
N ILE A 595 -10.07 4.14 -32.45
CA ILE A 595 -8.98 4.24 -31.48
C ILE A 595 -8.54 5.69 -31.33
N ALA A 596 -8.71 6.26 -30.16
CA ALA A 596 -8.26 7.61 -29.82
C ALA A 596 -7.35 7.60 -28.60
N ARG A 597 -6.45 8.57 -28.53
CA ARG A 597 -5.48 8.69 -27.43
C ARG A 597 -5.83 9.88 -26.52
N GLY A 598 -6.12 9.58 -25.29
CA GLY A 598 -6.31 10.56 -24.22
C GLY A 598 -5.04 10.75 -23.38
N LEU A 599 -5.07 11.76 -22.53
CA LEU A 599 -4.05 12.05 -21.56
C LEU A 599 -4.66 11.99 -20.15
N ALA A 600 -4.02 11.24 -19.27
CA ALA A 600 -4.40 11.09 -17.86
C ALA A 600 -3.34 11.64 -16.93
N TRP A 601 -3.78 12.03 -15.75
CA TRP A 601 -2.92 12.30 -14.61
C TRP A 601 -3.14 11.21 -13.56
N THR A 602 -2.07 10.74 -12.94
CA THR A 602 -2.09 9.76 -11.86
C THR A 602 -1.14 10.20 -10.76
N GLN A 603 -1.25 9.63 -9.58
CA GLN A 603 -0.33 9.90 -8.47
C GLN A 603 1.14 9.59 -8.79
N VAL A 604 1.40 8.78 -9.82
CA VAL A 604 2.77 8.47 -10.28
C VAL A 604 3.22 9.34 -11.47
N GLY A 605 2.41 10.29 -11.91
CA GLY A 605 2.69 11.21 -13.02
C GLY A 605 1.67 11.11 -14.15
N GLY A 606 1.96 11.73 -15.29
CA GLY A 606 1.12 11.68 -16.47
C GLY A 606 1.24 10.35 -17.21
N ASP A 607 0.16 9.95 -17.86
CA ASP A 607 0.09 8.77 -18.72
C ASP A 607 -0.75 9.01 -19.98
N THR A 608 -0.58 8.16 -20.98
CA THR A 608 -1.44 8.17 -22.16
C THR A 608 -2.46 7.06 -22.06
N LEU A 609 -3.73 7.39 -22.29
CA LEU A 609 -4.83 6.43 -22.33
C LEU A 609 -5.18 6.11 -23.77
N GLN A 610 -5.11 4.85 -24.15
CA GLN A 610 -5.68 4.38 -25.40
C GLN A 610 -7.15 4.04 -25.15
N ILE A 611 -8.06 4.64 -25.93
CA ILE A 611 -9.49 4.37 -25.87
C ILE A 611 -9.87 3.64 -27.13
N GLU A 612 -10.38 2.44 -26.99
CA GLU A 612 -10.79 1.56 -28.08
C GLU A 612 -12.33 1.47 -28.10
N VAL A 613 -12.92 1.68 -29.26
CA VAL A 613 -14.36 1.59 -29.44
C VAL A 613 -14.67 0.61 -30.56
N ASN A 614 -15.56 -0.32 -30.29
CA ASN A 614 -16.11 -1.23 -31.27
C ASN A 614 -17.62 -1.05 -31.36
N VAL A 615 -18.16 -1.17 -32.58
CA VAL A 615 -19.60 -1.13 -32.86
C VAL A 615 -20.01 -2.47 -33.43
N MET A 616 -21.04 -3.08 -32.84
CA MET A 616 -21.55 -4.38 -33.23
C MET A 616 -23.07 -4.38 -33.26
N PRO A 617 -23.71 -5.25 -34.06
CA PRO A 617 -25.16 -5.42 -34.03
C PRO A 617 -25.66 -5.74 -32.61
N GLY A 618 -26.68 -5.06 -32.12
CA GLY A 618 -27.15 -5.21 -30.77
C GLY A 618 -28.51 -4.57 -30.52
N LYS A 619 -28.72 -4.07 -29.30
CA LYS A 619 -29.99 -3.47 -28.84
C LYS A 619 -29.86 -2.00 -28.45
N GLY A 620 -28.77 -1.35 -28.80
CA GLY A 620 -28.47 0.04 -28.46
C GLY A 620 -27.81 0.24 -27.09
N GLU A 621 -27.16 -0.79 -26.57
CA GLU A 621 -26.48 -0.73 -25.28
C GLU A 621 -25.09 -0.05 -25.39
N LEU A 622 -24.73 0.71 -24.36
CA LEU A 622 -23.38 1.25 -24.17
C LEU A 622 -22.63 0.38 -23.16
N LEU A 623 -21.70 -0.41 -23.63
CA LEU A 623 -20.86 -1.28 -22.82
C LEU A 623 -19.55 -0.55 -22.47
N LEU A 624 -19.22 -0.51 -21.19
CA LEU A 624 -18.01 0.16 -20.68
C LEU A 624 -17.15 -0.83 -19.93
N THR A 625 -15.89 -0.98 -20.33
CA THR A 625 -14.93 -1.88 -19.68
C THR A 625 -13.56 -1.22 -19.49
N GLY A 626 -12.75 -1.70 -18.51
CA GLY A 626 -11.41 -1.18 -18.20
C GLY A 626 -11.29 -0.56 -16.80
N GLN A 627 -12.14 -0.99 -15.84
CA GLN A 627 -12.20 -0.48 -14.45
C GLN A 627 -12.40 1.04 -14.40
N LEU A 628 -13.44 1.51 -15.10
CA LEU A 628 -13.81 2.92 -15.12
C LEU A 628 -14.56 3.30 -13.83
N GLY A 629 -14.12 4.37 -13.18
CA GLY A 629 -14.85 4.98 -12.09
C GLY A 629 -16.15 5.65 -12.56
N ASP A 630 -16.95 6.12 -11.61
CA ASP A 630 -18.30 6.61 -11.92
C ASP A 630 -18.27 7.92 -12.70
N VAL A 631 -17.33 8.83 -12.41
CA VAL A 631 -17.16 10.09 -13.17
C VAL A 631 -16.78 9.82 -14.62
N MET A 632 -15.92 8.82 -14.87
CA MET A 632 -15.53 8.45 -16.23
C MET A 632 -16.68 7.78 -17.00
N LYS A 633 -17.52 6.99 -16.33
CA LYS A 633 -18.75 6.41 -16.91
C LYS A 633 -19.75 7.50 -17.30
N GLU A 634 -19.97 8.49 -16.43
CA GLU A 634 -20.81 9.65 -16.73
C GLU A 634 -20.28 10.45 -17.91
N SER A 635 -18.95 10.63 -17.97
CA SER A 635 -18.31 11.31 -19.09
C SER A 635 -18.50 10.56 -20.42
N ALA A 636 -18.46 9.21 -20.41
CA ALA A 636 -18.77 8.39 -21.57
C ALA A 636 -20.24 8.54 -22.00
N GLN A 637 -21.19 8.59 -21.04
CA GLN A 637 -22.61 8.82 -21.29
C GLN A 637 -22.87 10.22 -21.86
N ALA A 638 -22.18 11.24 -21.37
CA ALA A 638 -22.24 12.60 -21.94
C ALA A 638 -21.73 12.62 -23.38
N GLY A 639 -20.61 11.92 -23.63
CA GLY A 639 -20.01 11.78 -24.96
C GLY A 639 -20.96 11.13 -25.98
N ILE A 640 -21.51 9.97 -25.64
CA ILE A 640 -22.49 9.30 -26.56
C ILE A 640 -23.74 10.12 -26.77
N THR A 641 -24.23 10.82 -25.75
CA THR A 641 -25.42 11.70 -25.86
C THR A 641 -25.14 12.84 -26.83
N TYR A 642 -23.98 13.47 -26.72
CA TYR A 642 -23.57 14.49 -27.70
C TYR A 642 -23.47 13.92 -29.12
N ILE A 643 -22.80 12.78 -29.30
CA ILE A 643 -22.69 12.15 -30.62
C ILE A 643 -24.04 11.84 -31.22
N ARG A 644 -25.00 11.32 -30.45
CA ARG A 644 -26.38 11.11 -30.89
C ARG A 644 -27.05 12.41 -31.38
N SER A 645 -26.79 13.53 -30.71
CA SER A 645 -27.37 14.83 -31.06
C SER A 645 -26.84 15.43 -32.38
N VAL A 646 -25.61 15.06 -32.77
CA VAL A 646 -24.93 15.56 -33.99
C VAL A 646 -24.86 14.52 -35.11
N ALA A 647 -25.33 13.31 -34.87
CA ALA A 647 -25.18 12.15 -35.76
C ALA A 647 -25.74 12.36 -37.17
N GLU A 648 -26.89 13.09 -37.30
CA GLU A 648 -27.50 13.40 -38.60
C GLU A 648 -26.52 14.19 -39.49
N GLY A 649 -25.74 15.12 -38.92
CA GLY A 649 -24.70 15.87 -39.62
C GLY A 649 -23.61 15.01 -40.24
N TYR A 650 -23.41 13.82 -39.65
CA TYR A 650 -22.45 12.81 -40.15
C TYR A 650 -23.14 11.69 -40.93
N LYS A 651 -24.34 11.88 -41.37
CA LYS A 651 -25.18 10.92 -42.17
C LYS A 651 -25.45 9.59 -41.41
N VAL A 652 -25.44 9.61 -40.09
CA VAL A 652 -25.80 8.46 -39.24
C VAL A 652 -27.27 8.55 -38.89
N LYS A 653 -28.04 7.50 -39.23
CA LYS A 653 -29.48 7.45 -38.99
C LYS A 653 -29.76 7.20 -37.50
N PRO A 654 -30.87 7.71 -36.95
CA PRO A 654 -31.27 7.48 -35.56
C PRO A 654 -31.39 5.99 -35.19
N GLU A 655 -31.86 5.16 -36.15
CA GLU A 655 -32.06 3.71 -35.97
C GLU A 655 -30.72 3.00 -35.65
N PHE A 656 -29.63 3.54 -36.13
CA PHE A 656 -28.28 2.99 -35.87
C PHE A 656 -28.04 2.76 -34.39
N PHE A 657 -28.46 3.71 -33.53
CA PHE A 657 -28.29 3.63 -32.10
C PHE A 657 -29.25 2.69 -31.38
N GLN A 658 -30.22 2.11 -32.08
CA GLN A 658 -31.14 1.10 -31.57
C GLN A 658 -30.76 -0.30 -32.04
N GLU A 659 -30.05 -0.40 -33.15
CA GLU A 659 -29.69 -1.65 -33.81
C GLU A 659 -28.25 -2.07 -33.54
N ASN A 660 -27.45 -1.20 -32.90
CA ASN A 660 -26.02 -1.48 -32.64
C ASN A 660 -25.65 -1.16 -31.19
N ASP A 661 -24.93 -2.06 -30.60
CA ASP A 661 -24.25 -1.84 -29.32
C ASP A 661 -22.88 -1.19 -29.54
N ILE A 662 -22.51 -0.29 -28.63
CA ILE A 662 -21.26 0.43 -28.67
C ILE A 662 -20.45 -0.01 -27.43
N HIS A 663 -19.28 -0.64 -27.65
CA HIS A 663 -18.41 -1.06 -26.59
C HIS A 663 -17.16 -0.17 -26.53
N VAL A 664 -17.01 0.55 -25.42
CA VAL A 664 -15.84 1.36 -25.13
C VAL A 664 -14.95 0.59 -24.15
N HIS A 665 -13.73 0.35 -24.55
CA HIS A 665 -12.73 -0.33 -23.74
C HIS A 665 -11.51 0.56 -23.52
N ILE A 666 -11.04 0.66 -22.26
CA ILE A 666 -9.79 1.31 -21.95
C ILE A 666 -8.85 0.23 -21.40
N PRO A 667 -7.82 -0.19 -22.17
CA PRO A 667 -6.88 -1.21 -21.76
C PRO A 667 -6.19 -0.92 -20.41
N GLU A 668 -5.41 -1.89 -19.89
CA GLU A 668 -4.79 -1.83 -18.56
C GLU A 668 -5.77 -1.92 -17.39
N GLY A 669 -6.60 -2.96 -17.38
CA GLY A 669 -7.64 -3.20 -16.37
C GLY A 669 -7.14 -3.40 -14.93
N ALA A 670 -5.83 -3.45 -14.69
CA ALA A 670 -5.27 -3.55 -13.34
C ALA A 670 -5.23 -2.20 -12.58
N VAL A 671 -5.45 -1.07 -13.28
CA VAL A 671 -5.40 0.27 -12.69
C VAL A 671 -6.78 0.92 -12.79
N PRO A 672 -7.44 1.25 -11.67
CA PRO A 672 -8.67 2.03 -11.68
C PRO A 672 -8.46 3.38 -12.38
N LYS A 673 -9.42 3.77 -13.22
CA LYS A 673 -9.37 5.02 -13.98
C LYS A 673 -10.62 5.83 -13.70
N ASP A 674 -10.46 7.05 -13.22
CA ASP A 674 -11.57 7.96 -12.99
C ASP A 674 -11.23 9.40 -13.39
N GLY A 675 -12.25 10.17 -13.73
CA GLY A 675 -12.14 11.58 -14.06
C GLY A 675 -12.82 11.98 -15.37
N PRO A 676 -13.24 13.26 -15.49
CA PRO A 676 -14.03 13.75 -16.63
C PRO A 676 -13.16 14.09 -17.86
N SER A 677 -11.84 14.20 -17.72
CA SER A 677 -10.93 14.75 -18.74
C SER A 677 -10.73 13.89 -19.99
N ALA A 678 -11.25 12.65 -20.00
CA ALA A 678 -11.24 11.76 -21.17
C ALA A 678 -12.48 11.92 -22.06
N GLY A 679 -13.42 12.81 -21.73
CA GLY A 679 -14.72 12.94 -22.41
C GLY A 679 -14.61 13.23 -23.89
N ILE A 680 -13.78 14.20 -24.30
CA ILE A 680 -13.59 14.49 -25.73
C ILE A 680 -12.92 13.32 -26.46
N THR A 681 -12.05 12.57 -25.80
CA THR A 681 -11.35 11.41 -26.38
C THR A 681 -12.33 10.26 -26.62
N MET A 682 -13.17 9.95 -25.63
CA MET A 682 -14.21 8.92 -25.75
C MET A 682 -15.22 9.27 -26.85
N ALA A 683 -15.69 10.52 -26.89
CA ALA A 683 -16.61 10.98 -27.93
C ALA A 683 -15.98 10.89 -29.34
N THR A 684 -14.70 11.23 -29.48
CA THR A 684 -13.97 11.11 -30.76
C THR A 684 -13.85 9.65 -31.19
N ALA A 685 -13.44 8.75 -30.29
CA ALA A 685 -13.33 7.33 -30.60
C ALA A 685 -14.69 6.70 -30.96
N ILE A 686 -15.75 7.08 -30.24
CA ILE A 686 -17.13 6.62 -30.52
C ILE A 686 -17.55 7.08 -31.91
N LEU A 687 -17.41 8.36 -32.27
CA LEU A 687 -17.81 8.84 -33.59
C LEU A 687 -17.00 8.19 -34.70
N SER A 688 -15.67 8.11 -34.52
CA SER A 688 -14.77 7.42 -35.46
C SER A 688 -15.23 5.99 -35.75
N ALA A 689 -15.57 5.22 -34.72
CA ALA A 689 -16.07 3.85 -34.87
C ALA A 689 -17.43 3.79 -35.62
N ILE A 690 -18.31 4.75 -35.38
CA ILE A 690 -19.64 4.83 -36.02
C ILE A 690 -19.52 5.16 -37.51
N ILE A 691 -18.75 6.22 -37.84
CA ILE A 691 -18.63 6.69 -39.23
C ILE A 691 -17.52 5.97 -40.02
N ARG A 692 -16.74 5.14 -39.35
CA ARG A 692 -15.58 4.40 -39.90
C ARG A 692 -14.50 5.28 -40.51
N GLU A 693 -14.28 6.46 -39.95
CA GLU A 693 -13.19 7.34 -40.28
C GLU A 693 -12.07 7.21 -39.25
N PRO A 694 -10.79 7.08 -39.65
CA PRO A 694 -9.69 6.86 -38.70
C PRO A 694 -9.37 8.13 -37.91
N VAL A 695 -8.88 7.93 -36.69
CA VAL A 695 -8.33 8.99 -35.84
C VAL A 695 -6.83 9.09 -36.08
N ARG A 696 -6.30 10.30 -36.16
CA ARG A 696 -4.88 10.56 -36.32
C ARG A 696 -4.02 9.93 -35.22
N ALA A 697 -3.00 9.21 -35.62
CA ALA A 697 -2.08 8.48 -34.74
C ALA A 697 -1.12 9.38 -33.94
N ASP A 698 -0.77 10.56 -34.48
CA ASP A 698 0.19 11.51 -33.91
C ASP A 698 -0.47 12.58 -33.01
N LEU A 699 -1.76 12.41 -32.73
CA LEU A 699 -2.59 13.32 -31.94
C LEU A 699 -3.01 12.69 -30.61
N ALA A 700 -2.98 13.49 -29.57
CA ALA A 700 -3.64 13.18 -28.31
C ALA A 700 -4.56 14.32 -27.88
N MET A 701 -5.47 14.05 -26.98
CA MET A 701 -6.42 15.05 -26.53
C MET A 701 -6.78 14.89 -25.06
N THR A 702 -7.18 15.99 -24.42
CA THR A 702 -7.70 15.99 -23.06
C THR A 702 -8.73 17.11 -22.94
N GLY A 703 -9.82 16.83 -22.27
CA GLY A 703 -10.90 17.80 -22.08
C GLY A 703 -12.16 17.14 -21.57
N GLU A 704 -12.91 17.84 -20.74
CA GLU A 704 -14.25 17.43 -20.34
C GLU A 704 -15.26 17.85 -21.40
N ILE A 705 -16.24 17.00 -21.67
CA ILE A 705 -17.30 17.26 -22.66
C ILE A 705 -18.63 17.56 -21.97
N THR A 706 -19.36 18.57 -22.46
CA THR A 706 -20.75 18.81 -22.05
C THR A 706 -21.71 18.17 -23.05
N LEU A 707 -22.97 18.00 -22.64
CA LEU A 707 -24.05 17.49 -23.51
C LEU A 707 -24.26 18.32 -24.80
N ARG A 708 -23.79 19.57 -24.82
CA ARG A 708 -23.87 20.48 -25.99
C ARG A 708 -22.57 20.57 -26.77
N GLY A 709 -21.57 19.74 -26.42
CA GLY A 709 -20.30 19.70 -27.12
C GLY A 709 -19.32 20.84 -26.78
N ARG A 710 -19.49 21.55 -25.66
CA ARG A 710 -18.47 22.45 -25.16
C ARG A 710 -17.35 21.63 -24.57
N VAL A 711 -16.11 22.13 -24.70
CA VAL A 711 -14.92 21.54 -24.09
C VAL A 711 -14.57 22.38 -22.87
N LEU A 712 -14.61 21.78 -21.69
CA LEU A 712 -14.31 22.43 -20.41
C LEU A 712 -12.87 22.19 -19.96
N PRO A 713 -12.31 23.10 -19.12
CA PRO A 713 -10.95 23.02 -18.65
C PRO A 713 -10.68 21.80 -17.76
N ILE A 714 -9.41 21.43 -17.68
CA ILE A 714 -8.95 20.24 -16.95
C ILE A 714 -7.77 20.58 -16.05
N GLY A 715 -7.55 19.75 -15.02
CA GLY A 715 -6.38 19.81 -14.15
C GLY A 715 -5.24 18.88 -14.59
N GLY A 716 -4.06 19.02 -13.94
CA GLY A 716 -2.88 18.18 -14.16
C GLY A 716 -2.28 18.33 -15.56
N LEU A 717 -2.31 19.54 -16.12
CA LEU A 717 -1.90 19.78 -17.50
C LEU A 717 -0.41 19.54 -17.72
N LYS A 718 0.45 19.94 -16.77
CA LYS A 718 1.92 19.73 -16.83
C LYS A 718 2.25 18.25 -17.04
N GLU A 719 1.70 17.40 -16.22
CA GLU A 719 1.94 15.95 -16.24
C GLU A 719 1.41 15.32 -17.54
N LYS A 720 0.24 15.77 -18.02
CA LYS A 720 -0.37 15.30 -19.25
C LYS A 720 0.48 15.66 -20.46
N LEU A 721 1.03 16.88 -20.53
CA LEU A 721 1.91 17.31 -21.63
C LEU A 721 3.24 16.55 -21.60
N LEU A 722 3.80 16.30 -20.41
CA LEU A 722 5.00 15.47 -20.25
C LEU A 722 4.76 14.05 -20.76
N ALA A 723 3.62 13.43 -20.41
CA ALA A 723 3.26 12.10 -20.91
C ALA A 723 3.17 12.06 -22.44
N ALA A 724 2.55 13.05 -23.03
CA ALA A 724 2.45 13.16 -24.49
C ALA A 724 3.82 13.31 -25.15
N LYS A 725 4.72 14.10 -24.56
CA LYS A 725 6.10 14.25 -25.01
C LYS A 725 6.88 12.94 -24.97
N TYR A 726 6.78 12.19 -23.86
CA TYR A 726 7.39 10.86 -23.72
C TYR A 726 6.83 9.84 -24.73
N ALA A 727 5.52 9.91 -25.00
CA ALA A 727 4.87 9.07 -26.00
C ALA A 727 5.18 9.49 -27.45
N LYS A 728 5.97 10.58 -27.66
CA LYS A 728 6.32 11.15 -28.97
C LYS A 728 5.11 11.59 -29.80
N ILE A 729 4.09 12.08 -29.13
CA ILE A 729 2.92 12.71 -29.75
C ILE A 729 3.34 14.07 -30.31
N LYS A 730 2.85 14.44 -31.48
CA LYS A 730 3.20 15.70 -32.13
C LYS A 730 2.22 16.81 -31.83
N GLU A 731 0.92 16.50 -31.79
CA GLU A 731 -0.15 17.49 -31.58
C GLU A 731 -1.02 17.08 -30.41
N ILE A 732 -1.39 18.07 -29.59
CA ILE A 732 -2.24 17.88 -28.43
C ILE A 732 -3.40 18.87 -28.49
N LEU A 733 -4.64 18.36 -28.38
CA LEU A 733 -5.81 19.20 -28.21
C LEU A 733 -6.07 19.46 -26.73
N VAL A 734 -6.09 20.73 -26.37
CA VAL A 734 -6.24 21.22 -24.99
C VAL A 734 -7.44 22.19 -24.95
N PRO A 735 -8.24 22.22 -23.89
CA PRO A 735 -9.31 23.19 -23.75
C PRO A 735 -8.81 24.64 -23.86
N ALA A 736 -9.54 25.51 -24.52
CA ALA A 736 -9.16 26.91 -24.72
C ALA A 736 -8.99 27.68 -23.39
N GLU A 737 -9.77 27.30 -22.37
CA GLU A 737 -9.71 27.91 -21.05
C GLU A 737 -8.43 27.55 -20.29
N ASN A 738 -7.72 26.46 -20.65
CA ASN A 738 -6.40 26.15 -20.09
C ASN A 738 -5.23 26.90 -20.77
N LYS A 739 -5.51 27.87 -21.63
CA LYS A 739 -4.45 28.67 -22.29
C LYS A 739 -3.54 29.42 -21.30
N PRO A 740 -4.05 30.02 -20.21
CA PRO A 740 -3.18 30.62 -19.18
C PRO A 740 -2.24 29.59 -18.57
N ASP A 741 -2.76 28.41 -18.20
CA ASP A 741 -1.97 27.34 -17.58
C ASP A 741 -0.79 26.91 -18.48
N VAL A 742 -1.04 26.80 -19.80
CA VAL A 742 0.04 26.47 -20.78
C VAL A 742 1.08 27.57 -20.87
N GLN A 743 0.69 28.84 -20.73
CA GLN A 743 1.62 29.99 -20.81
C GLN A 743 2.54 30.08 -19.58
N GLU A 744 2.10 29.57 -18.44
CA GLU A 744 2.90 29.49 -17.21
C GLU A 744 3.89 28.33 -17.20
N LEU A 745 3.73 27.34 -18.10
CA LEU A 745 4.64 26.20 -18.16
C LEU A 745 5.99 26.56 -18.77
N ASP A 746 7.03 25.91 -18.23
CA ASP A 746 8.38 26.02 -18.77
C ASP A 746 8.43 25.63 -20.23
N LYS A 747 9.23 26.36 -21.02
CA LYS A 747 9.45 26.08 -22.44
C LYS A 747 9.93 24.66 -22.68
N GLU A 748 10.69 24.10 -21.77
CA GLU A 748 11.15 22.70 -21.86
C GLU A 748 10.00 21.71 -21.98
N ILE A 749 8.84 21.98 -21.38
CA ILE A 749 7.66 21.10 -21.41
C ILE A 749 6.96 21.23 -22.77
N THR A 750 6.81 22.47 -23.25
CA THR A 750 6.04 22.78 -24.46
C THR A 750 6.85 22.61 -25.77
N ASP A 751 8.17 22.71 -25.70
CA ASP A 751 9.04 22.59 -26.87
C ASP A 751 8.91 21.21 -27.54
N GLY A 752 8.68 21.23 -28.85
CA GLY A 752 8.49 20.03 -29.66
C GLY A 752 7.07 19.49 -29.69
N LEU A 753 6.12 20.14 -28.99
CA LEU A 753 4.70 19.82 -29.00
C LEU A 753 3.92 20.92 -29.74
N THR A 754 2.99 20.55 -30.60
CA THR A 754 2.00 21.47 -31.16
C THR A 754 0.77 21.45 -30.26
N ILE A 755 0.54 22.52 -29.49
CA ILE A 755 -0.61 22.62 -28.60
C ILE A 755 -1.70 23.41 -29.32
N THR A 756 -2.82 22.76 -29.59
CA THR A 756 -3.97 23.34 -30.25
C THR A 756 -5.11 23.52 -29.26
N PHE A 757 -5.55 24.76 -29.09
CA PHE A 757 -6.64 25.10 -28.19
C PHE A 757 -7.99 24.90 -28.86
N VAL A 758 -8.92 24.22 -28.18
CA VAL A 758 -10.26 23.88 -28.66
C VAL A 758 -11.33 24.28 -27.65
N SER A 759 -12.43 24.85 -28.14
CA SER A 759 -13.57 25.27 -27.34
C SER A 759 -14.80 24.39 -27.55
N SER A 760 -14.84 23.64 -28.65
CA SER A 760 -15.99 22.81 -29.01
C SER A 760 -15.57 21.45 -29.56
N MET A 761 -16.43 20.46 -29.35
CA MET A 761 -16.23 19.11 -29.87
C MET A 761 -16.13 19.08 -31.41
N LYS A 762 -16.79 20.01 -32.09
CA LYS A 762 -16.69 20.15 -33.55
C LYS A 762 -15.29 20.47 -34.01
N GLU A 763 -14.57 21.35 -33.27
CA GLU A 763 -13.15 21.66 -33.54
C GLU A 763 -12.27 20.45 -33.31
N VAL A 764 -12.56 19.69 -32.22
CA VAL A 764 -11.84 18.45 -31.88
C VAL A 764 -11.99 17.44 -33.02
N LEU A 765 -13.23 17.16 -33.46
CA LEU A 765 -13.52 16.18 -34.52
C LEU A 765 -12.87 16.54 -35.87
N ASN A 766 -12.94 17.83 -36.25
CA ASN A 766 -12.33 18.30 -37.49
C ASN A 766 -10.80 18.18 -37.51
N ARG A 767 -10.14 18.10 -36.35
CA ARG A 767 -8.70 17.95 -36.22
C ARG A 767 -8.28 16.48 -36.03
N ALA A 768 -9.12 15.71 -35.39
CA ALA A 768 -8.79 14.35 -34.97
C ALA A 768 -9.11 13.31 -36.05
N LEU A 769 -10.16 13.52 -36.86
CA LEU A 769 -10.53 12.61 -37.96
C LEU A 769 -9.77 12.95 -39.23
N VAL A 770 -9.44 11.90 -39.99
CA VAL A 770 -8.61 12.02 -41.24
C VAL A 770 -9.52 12.11 -42.47
#